data_72eba500d82627af5371650638bcc33a
#
_entry.id   72eba500d82627af5371650638bcc33a
#
_cell.length_a   1.000
_cell.length_b   1.000
_cell.length_c   1.000
_cell.angle_alpha   90.00
_cell.angle_beta   90.00
_cell.angle_gamma   90.00
#
_symmetry.space_group_name_H-M   'P 1'
#
loop_
_entity.id
_entity.type
_entity.pdbx_description
1 polymer ?
#
loop_
_entity_poly.entity_id
_entity_poly.type
_entity_poly.pdbx_seq_one_letter_code
_entity_poly.pdbx_strand_id
1 'polypeptide(L)'
;MEKAAYINSVSAYLPNSPIANEDMEDYIGKIGGNPSRVRSIVLRQNGIKTRYYGLDKNQSLTHSNAELAKEAVCGLFENGSIPDDLTLLACGTSTPDQLLPSHASMVHGELANYPMEIFSSAGVCLTSLQALKICYSNILAGLHQKAVCVASELTSPALVSKFYDPEYEATHDNPDKGPYMAFEKDFMGFMLSDGAGNGTIQTLVVLMLQISTMIFICNFMFRMRSSRVFKNIFSILSREMKLVSLLVLVLLSIQSSYGQQVSGVVQHDNNAIEYCNVMVKNVEDSAFVSGTVTDQLGTFVIDKIGVGNYFLEVSCIGYEKQRIPFTVTSNQNIHLRVELLRNETFLDEVTVTASHKIWKRTNNSLAMKVEGTPLADMISAIDVLAYMPGVMADNSGIKLIGKDNLLILIDNRVVSSFSEVENLSVNSIKTVALEKNTGVRYNSKYKSVLRITTKERSGNSVEISQRTKVGRKISNTENANFYLASNKITLNGGVITSFRNDLNYYTVETQNVENNVQYISRQSIQNKRKGFDASFGLKYEFSNNHYLQLYDDFYYAGNKPINKSTTEYIEPGLHEQIFTEIASNYNEKNNRLNLFYNLPVLKDSHLELNLDYIHQSSDDNQTIKNSNKQKTNEFCIIYKGRYNVYLAQLNYVGTLWRSFDGNLGLDYMNLTNNTFSYNNAEMAKAINNEGEHKEQQIAYYINLKKQLNKFGLQAGIRYETVRLKYKDTKEYAGQTKRINSLFPFMSLEVNLSSKWNLSLTYDRKMNLPSYQQLNPIITYYDKYSYRIGNSNLEPVYFNNFSLSALYDNILNLYAEYSFIRNQIQEVPMADAANRQVIKVIPVNIAKNHQISIGANLTKRFGKHQIGFHSALLAQKNQLDNLQVEKHRFFTSVYVSVNYNYRLRDNINYYVRMNYTGKTEDTVFKQYPAFSTSTGITFSFFDKRMQLNIACNDLFRTENSDWEVKYLNINNLQRNNADSRYFSIYLKYNVNKTSRKNKVKSLDNILNRL
;
A
#
# COMPACT_ATOMS: atom_id res chain seq x y z
N MET A 1 -34.88 4.69 26.24
CA MET A 1 -35.15 3.76 25.09
C MET A 1 -34.29 4.24 23.96
N GLU A 2 -33.44 3.38 23.44
CA GLU A 2 -32.68 3.70 22.22
C GLU A 2 -33.69 3.87 21.06
N LYS A 3 -33.67 5.03 20.43
CA LYS A 3 -34.45 5.26 19.23
C LYS A 3 -33.85 4.44 18.12
N ALA A 4 -34.61 3.58 17.51
CA ALA A 4 -34.23 2.77 16.38
C ALA A 4 -35.03 3.19 15.15
N ALA A 5 -34.45 3.14 13.92
CA ALA A 5 -35.13 3.50 12.67
C ALA A 5 -35.32 2.22 11.80
N TYR A 6 -36.45 2.01 11.11
CA TYR A 6 -36.84 0.75 10.43
C TYR A 6 -37.30 1.00 8.97
N ILE A 7 -37.10 0.15 8.01
CA ILE A 7 -37.73 0.18 6.68
C ILE A 7 -39.06 -0.62 6.79
N ASN A 8 -40.15 0.00 6.46
CA ASN A 8 -41.46 -0.64 6.55
C ASN A 8 -41.88 -1.25 5.22
N SER A 9 -41.55 -0.59 4.14
CA SER A 9 -41.87 -1.10 2.81
C SER A 9 -40.84 -0.72 1.77
N VAL A 10 -40.74 -1.50 0.72
CA VAL A 10 -39.88 -1.26 -0.45
C VAL A 10 -40.69 -1.43 -1.72
N SER A 11 -40.37 -0.63 -2.74
CA SER A 11 -40.99 -0.73 -4.06
C SER A 11 -39.93 -0.48 -5.14
N ALA A 12 -40.19 -0.92 -6.35
CA ALA A 12 -39.39 -0.62 -7.53
C ALA A 12 -40.29 -0.39 -8.72
N TYR A 13 -39.87 0.51 -9.60
CA TYR A 13 -40.48 0.77 -10.88
C TYR A 13 -39.49 0.59 -12.01
N LEU A 14 -39.86 -0.15 -13.02
CA LEU A 14 -39.05 -0.43 -14.20
C LEU A 14 -39.84 0.04 -15.44
N PRO A 15 -39.26 0.95 -16.25
CA PRO A 15 -40.04 1.54 -17.38
C PRO A 15 -40.27 0.53 -18.49
N ASN A 16 -41.44 0.60 -19.09
CA ASN A 16 -41.81 -0.19 -20.24
C ASN A 16 -41.79 -1.72 -20.03
N SER A 17 -41.69 -2.51 -21.09
CA SER A 17 -41.53 -3.96 -21.03
C SER A 17 -40.05 -4.37 -21.04
N PRO A 18 -39.69 -5.52 -20.42
CA PRO A 18 -38.32 -6.01 -20.46
C PRO A 18 -37.86 -6.29 -21.89
N ILE A 19 -36.68 -5.77 -22.24
CA ILE A 19 -36.07 -5.87 -23.57
C ILE A 19 -35.02 -6.99 -23.53
N ALA A 20 -35.17 -7.97 -24.43
CA ALA A 20 -34.22 -9.06 -24.60
C ALA A 20 -32.89 -8.58 -25.20
N ASN A 21 -31.83 -9.38 -25.02
CA ASN A 21 -30.50 -9.04 -25.55
C ASN A 21 -30.49 -8.86 -27.09
N GLU A 22 -31.32 -9.60 -27.76
CA GLU A 22 -31.47 -9.56 -29.22
C GLU A 22 -32.08 -8.25 -29.71
N ASP A 23 -33.01 -7.67 -28.93
CA ASP A 23 -33.84 -6.51 -29.33
C ASP A 23 -33.21 -5.17 -28.87
N MET A 24 -32.11 -5.18 -28.13
CA MET A 24 -31.51 -3.96 -27.57
C MET A 24 -31.22 -2.87 -28.58
N GLU A 25 -30.61 -3.26 -29.70
CA GLU A 25 -30.18 -2.33 -30.74
C GLU A 25 -31.36 -1.72 -31.50
N ASP A 26 -32.58 -2.28 -31.35
CA ASP A 26 -33.83 -1.67 -31.87
C ASP A 26 -34.24 -0.43 -31.07
N TYR A 27 -33.80 -0.32 -29.82
CA TYR A 27 -34.09 0.80 -28.92
C TYR A 27 -32.94 1.82 -28.86
N ILE A 28 -31.70 1.36 -28.69
CA ILE A 28 -30.54 2.28 -28.56
C ILE A 28 -29.89 2.60 -29.91
N GLY A 29 -30.25 1.92 -30.97
CA GLY A 29 -29.73 2.08 -32.33
C GLY A 29 -28.43 1.29 -32.56
N LYS A 30 -28.00 1.27 -33.83
CA LYS A 30 -26.77 0.60 -34.27
C LYS A 30 -25.72 1.65 -34.62
N ILE A 31 -24.61 1.67 -33.93
CA ILE A 31 -23.52 2.62 -34.19
C ILE A 31 -22.91 2.35 -35.57
N GLY A 32 -22.88 3.39 -36.43
CA GLY A 32 -22.46 3.27 -37.82
C GLY A 32 -23.38 2.37 -38.68
N GLY A 33 -24.65 2.18 -38.24
CA GLY A 33 -25.67 1.40 -38.96
C GLY A 33 -25.49 -0.13 -38.92
N ASN A 34 -24.45 -0.64 -38.28
CA ASN A 34 -24.11 -2.07 -38.20
C ASN A 34 -24.35 -2.64 -36.80
N PRO A 35 -24.81 -3.91 -36.67
CA PRO A 35 -24.92 -4.55 -35.37
C PRO A 35 -23.57 -4.73 -34.73
N SER A 36 -23.50 -4.55 -33.39
CA SER A 36 -22.24 -4.67 -32.64
C SER A 36 -21.69 -6.09 -32.68
N ARG A 37 -20.43 -6.23 -33.13
CA ARG A 37 -19.72 -7.51 -33.20
C ARG A 37 -19.37 -8.07 -31.82
N VAL A 38 -19.30 -7.25 -30.79
CA VAL A 38 -18.90 -7.66 -29.41
C VAL A 38 -20.08 -7.91 -28.51
N ARG A 39 -21.30 -7.57 -28.91
CA ARG A 39 -22.54 -7.71 -28.13
C ARG A 39 -22.73 -9.10 -27.54
N SER A 40 -22.64 -10.14 -28.35
CA SER A 40 -22.81 -11.53 -27.90
C SER A 40 -21.75 -11.97 -26.86
N ILE A 41 -20.53 -11.46 -26.98
CA ILE A 41 -19.44 -11.76 -26.04
C ILE A 41 -19.69 -11.08 -24.71
N VAL A 42 -20.01 -9.79 -24.72
CA VAL A 42 -20.27 -8.98 -23.51
C VAL A 42 -21.48 -9.54 -22.77
N LEU A 43 -22.60 -9.79 -23.45
CA LEU A 43 -23.82 -10.27 -22.84
C LEU A 43 -23.68 -11.67 -22.25
N ARG A 44 -22.93 -12.56 -22.91
CA ARG A 44 -22.64 -13.89 -22.38
C ARG A 44 -21.76 -13.82 -21.11
N GLN A 45 -20.84 -12.86 -21.03
CA GLN A 45 -19.95 -12.72 -19.88
C GLN A 45 -20.62 -12.08 -18.66
N ASN A 46 -21.57 -11.14 -18.88
CA ASN A 46 -22.21 -10.44 -17.79
C ASN A 46 -23.46 -11.16 -17.23
N GLY A 47 -24.00 -12.14 -17.96
CA GLY A 47 -25.14 -12.96 -17.52
C GLY A 47 -26.49 -12.21 -17.53
N ILE A 48 -26.56 -10.98 -18.03
CA ILE A 48 -27.81 -10.20 -18.18
C ILE A 48 -28.60 -10.75 -19.36
N LYS A 49 -29.85 -11.08 -19.14
CA LYS A 49 -30.76 -11.61 -20.18
C LYS A 49 -31.73 -10.56 -20.71
N THR A 50 -32.20 -9.69 -19.83
CA THR A 50 -33.12 -8.62 -20.13
C THR A 50 -32.70 -7.33 -19.42
N ARG A 51 -33.23 -6.20 -19.94
CA ARG A 51 -33.05 -4.87 -19.36
C ARG A 51 -34.28 -4.00 -19.66
N TYR A 52 -34.31 -2.81 -19.08
CA TYR A 52 -35.40 -1.85 -19.27
C TYR A 52 -34.81 -0.53 -19.77
N TYR A 53 -35.49 0.10 -20.70
CA TYR A 53 -35.14 1.41 -21.21
C TYR A 53 -36.35 2.35 -21.14
N GLY A 54 -36.14 3.57 -20.66
CA GLY A 54 -37.09 4.66 -20.72
C GLY A 54 -37.18 5.29 -22.12
N LEU A 55 -36.99 4.47 -23.16
CA LEU A 55 -37.02 4.82 -24.58
C LEU A 55 -37.98 3.92 -25.32
N ASP A 56 -38.61 4.45 -26.39
CA ASP A 56 -39.27 3.66 -27.42
C ASP A 56 -38.30 3.23 -28.54
N LYS A 57 -38.78 2.47 -29.53
CA LYS A 57 -37.97 2.03 -30.68
C LYS A 57 -37.57 3.18 -31.62
N ASN A 58 -38.19 4.36 -31.50
CA ASN A 58 -37.80 5.57 -32.22
C ASN A 58 -36.75 6.38 -31.47
N GLN A 59 -36.23 5.85 -30.35
CA GLN A 59 -35.29 6.53 -29.45
C GLN A 59 -35.87 7.78 -28.77
N SER A 60 -37.20 7.86 -28.67
CA SER A 60 -37.89 8.93 -27.95
C SER A 60 -38.10 8.55 -26.49
N LEU A 61 -37.96 9.53 -25.59
CA LEU A 61 -38.18 9.32 -24.15
C LEU A 61 -39.65 8.96 -23.89
N THR A 62 -39.86 7.90 -23.11
CA THR A 62 -41.17 7.49 -22.60
C THR A 62 -41.40 7.95 -21.17
N HIS A 63 -40.37 8.19 -20.42
CA HIS A 63 -40.37 8.63 -19.01
C HIS A 63 -39.21 9.59 -18.76
N SER A 64 -39.41 10.59 -17.91
CA SER A 64 -38.35 11.35 -17.25
C SER A 64 -37.81 10.58 -16.05
N ASN A 65 -36.64 10.95 -15.56
CA ASN A 65 -36.07 10.32 -14.35
C ASN A 65 -36.88 10.68 -13.09
N ALA A 66 -37.51 11.85 -13.07
CA ALA A 66 -38.39 12.26 -11.99
C ALA A 66 -39.69 11.44 -11.98
N GLU A 67 -40.27 11.13 -13.16
CA GLU A 67 -41.43 10.23 -13.29
C GLU A 67 -41.10 8.81 -12.83
N LEU A 68 -39.94 8.24 -13.20
CA LEU A 68 -39.51 6.93 -12.69
C LEU A 68 -39.46 6.91 -11.14
N ALA A 69 -38.89 7.94 -10.55
CA ALA A 69 -38.80 8.06 -9.08
C ALA A 69 -40.21 8.20 -8.45
N LYS A 70 -41.11 9.02 -9.05
CA LYS A 70 -42.49 9.19 -8.60
C LYS A 70 -43.25 7.87 -8.62
N GLU A 71 -43.25 7.15 -9.75
CA GLU A 71 -43.95 5.86 -9.88
C GLU A 71 -43.46 4.84 -8.85
N ALA A 72 -42.17 4.79 -8.62
CA ALA A 72 -41.61 3.97 -7.56
C ALA A 72 -42.15 4.41 -6.17
N VAL A 73 -42.17 5.73 -5.85
CA VAL A 73 -42.67 6.24 -4.57
C VAL A 73 -44.16 5.90 -4.39
N CYS A 74 -44.97 6.11 -5.45
CA CYS A 74 -46.41 5.76 -5.43
C CYS A 74 -46.64 4.27 -5.17
N GLY A 75 -45.76 3.40 -5.70
CA GLY A 75 -45.81 1.95 -5.48
C GLY A 75 -45.58 1.49 -4.04
N LEU A 76 -45.14 2.38 -3.11
CA LEU A 76 -45.00 2.09 -1.67
C LEU A 76 -46.32 2.06 -0.94
N PHE A 77 -47.36 2.72 -1.49
CA PHE A 77 -48.61 3.03 -0.78
C PHE A 77 -49.81 2.39 -1.50
N GLU A 78 -50.74 1.90 -0.71
CA GLU A 78 -51.98 1.37 -1.25
C GLU A 78 -52.72 2.45 -2.05
N ASN A 79 -53.13 2.13 -3.28
CA ASN A 79 -53.76 3.03 -4.24
C ASN A 79 -52.92 4.25 -4.68
N GLY A 80 -51.58 4.21 -4.46
CA GLY A 80 -50.68 5.30 -4.84
C GLY A 80 -50.84 6.60 -4.03
N SER A 81 -51.58 6.58 -2.93
CA SER A 81 -51.90 7.75 -2.13
C SER A 81 -50.84 7.99 -1.09
N ILE A 82 -50.18 9.13 -1.12
CA ILE A 82 -49.10 9.50 -0.18
C ILE A 82 -49.74 9.87 1.17
N PRO A 83 -49.31 9.29 2.30
CA PRO A 83 -49.83 9.60 3.62
C PRO A 83 -49.40 11.00 4.10
N ASP A 84 -50.31 11.74 4.77
CA ASP A 84 -50.06 13.08 5.28
C ASP A 84 -48.94 13.15 6.31
N ASP A 85 -48.58 12.04 6.94
CA ASP A 85 -47.49 11.95 7.92
C ASP A 85 -46.10 11.67 7.31
N LEU A 86 -46.01 11.61 5.99
CA LEU A 86 -44.75 11.57 5.24
C LEU A 86 -44.18 12.98 5.14
N THR A 87 -43.12 13.27 5.89
CA THR A 87 -42.60 14.64 6.03
C THR A 87 -41.17 14.81 5.49
N LEU A 88 -40.53 13.73 4.98
CA LEU A 88 -39.16 13.77 4.45
C LEU A 88 -39.06 12.92 3.17
N LEU A 89 -38.56 13.53 2.10
CA LEU A 89 -38.21 12.87 0.85
C LEU A 89 -36.72 13.07 0.54
N ALA A 90 -35.94 11.99 0.46
CA ALA A 90 -34.56 12.03 0.03
C ALA A 90 -34.40 11.29 -1.31
N CYS A 91 -33.94 12.00 -2.35
CA CYS A 91 -33.74 11.47 -3.69
C CYS A 91 -32.24 11.34 -4.00
N GLY A 92 -31.87 10.25 -4.67
CA GLY A 92 -30.53 10.00 -5.17
C GLY A 92 -30.52 9.64 -6.65
N THR A 93 -29.76 10.38 -7.46
CA THR A 93 -29.55 10.05 -8.88
C THR A 93 -28.21 10.56 -9.38
N SER A 94 -27.65 9.88 -10.40
CA SER A 94 -26.50 10.35 -11.16
C SER A 94 -26.90 10.96 -12.50
N THR A 95 -28.11 10.72 -12.94
CA THR A 95 -28.69 11.14 -14.24
C THR A 95 -29.94 11.98 -14.02
N PRO A 96 -29.90 13.14 -13.32
CA PRO A 96 -31.06 14.00 -13.17
C PRO A 96 -31.51 14.52 -14.56
N ASP A 97 -32.78 14.72 -14.75
CA ASP A 97 -33.30 15.26 -16.01
C ASP A 97 -32.69 16.63 -16.32
N GLN A 98 -32.45 17.44 -15.29
CA GLN A 98 -31.75 18.72 -15.38
C GLN A 98 -31.02 19.04 -14.08
N LEU A 99 -30.07 20.00 -14.14
CA LEU A 99 -29.27 20.40 -12.98
C LEU A 99 -30.03 21.26 -11.97
N LEU A 100 -30.97 22.08 -12.45
CA LEU A 100 -31.82 22.98 -11.66
C LEU A 100 -33.23 23.04 -12.29
N PRO A 101 -34.32 22.87 -11.46
CA PRO A 101 -34.30 22.56 -10.03
C PRO A 101 -33.67 21.21 -9.70
N SER A 102 -33.39 20.92 -8.41
CA SER A 102 -32.82 19.65 -8.02
C SER A 102 -33.71 18.46 -8.33
N HIS A 103 -33.14 17.26 -8.52
CA HIS A 103 -33.92 16.04 -8.80
C HIS A 103 -35.01 15.80 -7.73
N ALA A 104 -34.69 16.00 -6.43
CA ALA A 104 -35.70 15.87 -5.38
C ALA A 104 -36.83 16.89 -5.51
N SER A 105 -36.56 18.11 -5.99
CA SER A 105 -37.63 19.12 -6.26
C SER A 105 -38.49 18.71 -7.44
N MET A 106 -37.90 18.09 -8.48
CA MET A 106 -38.69 17.59 -9.64
C MET A 106 -39.59 16.43 -9.21
N VAL A 107 -39.04 15.45 -8.49
CA VAL A 107 -39.80 14.31 -7.95
C VAL A 107 -40.90 14.79 -7.02
N HIS A 108 -40.63 15.77 -6.15
CA HIS A 108 -41.63 16.36 -5.26
C HIS A 108 -42.77 17.03 -6.06
N GLY A 109 -42.42 17.75 -7.14
CA GLY A 109 -43.42 18.35 -8.02
C GLY A 109 -44.35 17.33 -8.73
N GLU A 110 -43.78 16.16 -9.07
CA GLU A 110 -44.56 15.04 -9.63
C GLU A 110 -45.45 14.34 -8.59
N LEU A 111 -45.14 14.45 -7.31
CA LEU A 111 -45.89 13.85 -6.19
C LEU A 111 -47.07 14.71 -5.70
N ALA A 112 -47.38 15.84 -6.39
CA ALA A 112 -48.51 16.72 -6.10
C ALA A 112 -48.57 17.34 -4.69
N ASN A 113 -47.79 18.40 -4.44
CA ASN A 113 -47.89 19.44 -3.37
C ASN A 113 -48.04 18.99 -1.92
N TYR A 114 -47.51 17.86 -1.54
CA TYR A 114 -47.40 17.51 -0.10
C TYR A 114 -46.26 18.29 0.55
N PRO A 115 -46.50 18.97 1.69
CA PRO A 115 -45.44 19.68 2.39
C PRO A 115 -44.45 18.68 3.03
N MET A 116 -43.25 18.63 2.50
CA MET A 116 -42.16 17.76 3.04
C MET A 116 -40.77 18.41 2.86
N GLU A 117 -39.89 18.08 3.76
CA GLU A 117 -38.49 18.41 3.61
C GLU A 117 -37.86 17.53 2.50
N ILE A 118 -37.09 18.16 1.60
CA ILE A 118 -36.52 17.44 0.46
C ILE A 118 -34.99 17.49 0.45
N PHE A 119 -34.37 16.38 0.14
CA PHE A 119 -32.91 16.27 -0.07
C PHE A 119 -32.60 15.62 -1.41
N SER A 120 -31.68 16.24 -2.15
CA SER A 120 -31.14 15.68 -3.37
C SER A 120 -29.70 15.30 -3.21
N SER A 121 -29.34 14.06 -3.51
CA SER A 121 -27.97 13.58 -3.51
C SER A 121 -27.52 13.17 -4.91
N ALA A 122 -26.28 13.56 -5.28
CA ALA A 122 -25.67 13.19 -6.55
C ALA A 122 -24.26 12.65 -6.27
N GLY A 123 -23.91 11.50 -6.86
CA GLY A 123 -22.60 10.86 -6.59
C GLY A 123 -22.56 9.41 -7.01
N VAL A 124 -22.73 9.17 -8.24
CA VAL A 124 -22.62 7.88 -8.96
C VAL A 124 -23.16 6.68 -8.14
N CYS A 125 -22.33 5.74 -7.71
CA CYS A 125 -22.74 4.48 -7.07
C CYS A 125 -23.27 4.61 -5.62
N LEU A 126 -23.12 5.77 -4.99
CA LEU A 126 -23.45 5.96 -3.57
C LEU A 126 -24.69 6.82 -3.35
N THR A 127 -25.35 7.29 -4.40
CA THR A 127 -26.50 8.19 -4.30
C THR A 127 -27.65 7.61 -3.50
N SER A 128 -28.00 6.35 -3.76
CA SER A 128 -29.03 5.62 -3.02
C SER A 128 -28.71 5.46 -1.54
N LEU A 129 -27.46 5.12 -1.22
CA LEU A 129 -27.01 4.98 0.17
C LEU A 129 -26.93 6.32 0.90
N GLN A 130 -26.61 7.41 0.20
CA GLN A 130 -26.65 8.77 0.76
C GLN A 130 -28.06 9.19 1.09
N ALA A 131 -29.01 8.99 0.18
CA ALA A 131 -30.42 9.26 0.42
C ALA A 131 -30.98 8.43 1.59
N LEU A 132 -30.64 7.14 1.62
CA LEU A 132 -30.98 6.25 2.74
C LEU A 132 -30.41 6.75 4.07
N LYS A 133 -29.12 7.17 4.09
CA LYS A 133 -28.47 7.70 5.28
C LYS A 133 -29.11 9.00 5.77
N ILE A 134 -29.54 9.88 4.86
CA ILE A 134 -30.24 11.13 5.22
C ILE A 134 -31.53 10.77 5.94
N CYS A 135 -32.36 9.90 5.39
CA CYS A 135 -33.62 9.46 6.01
C CYS A 135 -33.35 8.81 7.37
N TYR A 136 -32.44 7.87 7.43
CA TYR A 136 -32.06 7.18 8.68
C TYR A 136 -31.62 8.16 9.80
N SER A 137 -30.75 9.11 9.45
CA SER A 137 -30.24 10.07 10.43
C SER A 137 -31.31 11.00 10.96
N ASN A 138 -32.22 11.47 10.10
CA ASN A 138 -33.31 12.37 10.48
C ASN A 138 -34.37 11.67 11.36
N ILE A 139 -34.69 10.40 11.06
CA ILE A 139 -35.59 9.57 11.89
C ILE A 139 -34.97 9.32 13.27
N LEU A 140 -33.67 8.92 13.33
CA LEU A 140 -32.99 8.72 14.60
C LEU A 140 -32.91 10.00 15.45
N ALA A 141 -32.66 11.14 14.80
CA ALA A 141 -32.65 12.44 15.47
C ALA A 141 -34.04 12.84 15.99
N GLY A 142 -35.11 12.18 15.49
CA GLY A 142 -36.49 12.48 15.86
C GLY A 142 -37.03 13.75 15.21
N LEU A 143 -36.40 14.22 14.10
CA LEU A 143 -36.84 15.35 13.30
C LEU A 143 -38.04 14.98 12.45
N HIS A 144 -38.11 13.73 11.99
CA HIS A 144 -39.20 13.17 11.21
C HIS A 144 -39.65 11.83 11.79
N GLN A 145 -40.89 11.48 11.56
CA GLN A 145 -41.46 10.16 11.97
C GLN A 145 -41.49 9.19 10.82
N LYS A 146 -41.77 9.68 9.60
CA LYS A 146 -41.74 8.92 8.36
C LYS A 146 -40.93 9.62 7.28
N ALA A 147 -40.15 8.85 6.52
CA ALA A 147 -39.29 9.33 5.47
C ALA A 147 -39.33 8.36 4.28
N VAL A 148 -39.24 8.88 3.07
CA VAL A 148 -39.04 8.11 1.84
C VAL A 148 -37.63 8.39 1.31
N CYS A 149 -36.93 7.32 1.01
CA CYS A 149 -35.70 7.33 0.26
C CYS A 149 -35.96 6.74 -1.12
N VAL A 150 -35.70 7.47 -2.19
CA VAL A 150 -35.80 6.98 -3.56
C VAL A 150 -34.49 7.16 -4.32
N ALA A 151 -34.12 6.18 -5.11
CA ALA A 151 -33.01 6.27 -6.05
C ALA A 151 -33.46 5.86 -7.43
N SER A 152 -33.19 6.68 -8.44
CA SER A 152 -33.57 6.45 -9.83
C SER A 152 -32.44 6.78 -10.79
N GLU A 153 -32.38 6.06 -11.90
CA GLU A 153 -31.40 6.28 -12.97
C GLU A 153 -32.09 6.13 -14.32
N LEU A 154 -31.90 7.11 -15.21
CA LEU A 154 -32.35 7.11 -16.60
C LEU A 154 -31.12 7.24 -17.49
N THR A 155 -30.53 6.13 -17.86
CA THR A 155 -29.23 6.06 -18.55
C THR A 155 -29.36 5.86 -20.04
N SER A 156 -30.45 5.23 -20.50
CA SER A 156 -30.69 4.87 -21.91
C SER A 156 -30.61 6.04 -22.88
N PRO A 157 -31.06 7.29 -22.57
CA PRO A 157 -30.93 8.41 -23.49
C PRO A 157 -29.47 8.76 -23.85
N ALA A 158 -28.52 8.48 -22.95
CA ALA A 158 -27.10 8.70 -23.21
C ALA A 158 -26.44 7.56 -24.02
N LEU A 159 -27.16 6.45 -24.24
CA LEU A 159 -26.66 5.25 -24.92
C LEU A 159 -27.05 5.16 -26.37
N VAL A 160 -27.93 6.06 -26.87
CA VAL A 160 -28.42 6.02 -28.25
C VAL A 160 -27.29 6.26 -29.26
N SER A 161 -27.34 5.51 -30.37
CA SER A 161 -26.30 5.47 -31.42
C SER A 161 -25.94 6.84 -31.99
N LYS A 162 -26.91 7.73 -32.15
CA LYS A 162 -26.72 9.09 -32.69
C LYS A 162 -25.69 9.94 -32.01
N PHE A 163 -25.33 9.63 -30.74
CA PHE A 163 -24.27 10.34 -30.04
C PHE A 163 -22.88 9.76 -30.31
N TYR A 164 -22.79 8.58 -30.91
CA TYR A 164 -21.56 7.85 -31.20
C TYR A 164 -21.23 7.77 -32.68
N ASP A 165 -22.21 7.97 -33.56
CA ASP A 165 -22.04 7.93 -35.01
C ASP A 165 -20.99 8.92 -35.55
N PRO A 166 -20.91 10.20 -35.07
CA PRO A 166 -19.87 11.13 -35.55
C PRO A 166 -18.43 10.69 -35.17
N GLU A 167 -18.30 9.95 -34.09
CA GLU A 167 -17.01 9.46 -33.63
C GLU A 167 -16.63 8.17 -34.35
N TYR A 168 -17.60 7.37 -34.71
CA TYR A 168 -17.45 6.20 -35.58
C TYR A 168 -16.98 6.60 -36.98
N GLU A 169 -17.61 7.60 -37.60
CA GLU A 169 -17.20 8.15 -38.89
C GLU A 169 -15.80 8.71 -38.87
N ALA A 170 -15.44 9.50 -37.83
CA ALA A 170 -14.12 10.07 -37.67
C ALA A 170 -13.02 9.02 -37.45
N THR A 171 -13.36 7.81 -36.98
CA THR A 171 -12.41 6.70 -36.76
C THR A 171 -12.31 5.76 -37.98
N HIS A 172 -13.34 5.73 -38.84
CA HIS A 172 -13.31 4.90 -40.04
C HIS A 172 -12.35 5.43 -41.11
N ASP A 173 -12.13 6.75 -41.15
CA ASP A 173 -11.15 7.39 -42.04
C ASP A 173 -9.67 7.27 -41.53
N ASN A 174 -9.43 6.66 -40.37
CA ASN A 174 -8.07 6.50 -39.80
C ASN A 174 -7.86 5.10 -39.22
N PRO A 175 -7.37 4.13 -40.04
CA PRO A 175 -7.22 2.73 -39.63
C PRO A 175 -6.25 2.50 -38.46
N ASP A 176 -5.39 3.47 -38.12
CA ASP A 176 -4.47 3.38 -36.98
C ASP A 176 -5.16 3.64 -35.61
N LYS A 177 -6.38 4.15 -35.60
CA LYS A 177 -7.17 4.37 -34.37
C LYS A 177 -8.15 3.25 -34.05
N GLY A 178 -7.87 2.08 -34.50
CA GLY A 178 -8.42 0.77 -34.24
C GLY A 178 -9.70 0.58 -33.42
N PRO A 179 -10.23 -0.64 -33.42
CA PRO A 179 -11.57 -1.01 -32.89
C PRO A 179 -11.78 -0.81 -31.37
N TYR A 180 -10.80 -0.24 -30.66
CA TYR A 180 -10.87 -0.07 -29.20
C TYR A 180 -11.93 0.94 -28.72
N MET A 181 -12.21 2.00 -29.47
CA MET A 181 -13.18 3.01 -29.04
C MET A 181 -14.63 2.53 -29.17
N ALA A 182 -14.95 1.79 -30.22
CA ALA A 182 -16.25 1.16 -30.39
C ALA A 182 -16.51 0.11 -29.30
N PHE A 183 -15.49 -0.66 -28.93
CA PHE A 183 -15.58 -1.69 -27.89
C PHE A 183 -15.90 -1.12 -26.49
N GLU A 184 -15.30 0.00 -26.09
CA GLU A 184 -15.56 0.62 -24.78
C GLU A 184 -16.99 1.18 -24.69
N LYS A 185 -17.52 1.71 -25.78
CA LYS A 185 -18.86 2.32 -25.84
C LYS A 185 -19.97 1.28 -25.93
N ASP A 186 -19.80 0.28 -26.74
CA ASP A 186 -20.68 -0.88 -26.83
C ASP A 186 -20.81 -1.59 -25.47
N PHE A 187 -19.66 -1.74 -24.76
CA PHE A 187 -19.64 -2.39 -23.45
C PHE A 187 -20.56 -1.70 -22.44
N MET A 188 -20.59 -0.37 -22.42
CA MET A 188 -21.47 0.39 -21.52
C MET A 188 -22.91 0.27 -21.91
N GLY A 189 -23.22 0.39 -23.19
CA GLY A 189 -24.59 0.26 -23.72
C GLY A 189 -25.21 -1.08 -23.36
N PHE A 190 -24.42 -2.15 -23.33
CA PHE A 190 -24.93 -3.49 -23.05
C PHE A 190 -25.04 -3.84 -21.56
N MET A 191 -24.56 -2.99 -20.66
CA MET A 191 -24.54 -3.27 -19.22
C MET A 191 -25.57 -2.47 -18.43
N LEU A 192 -26.10 -1.39 -18.95
CA LEU A 192 -26.94 -0.46 -18.21
C LEU A 192 -28.44 -0.72 -18.48
N SER A 193 -29.27 -0.36 -17.50
CA SER A 193 -30.74 -0.44 -17.53
C SER A 193 -31.29 0.73 -16.72
N ASP A 194 -32.45 1.23 -17.11
CA ASP A 194 -33.18 2.28 -16.41
C ASP A 194 -34.08 1.70 -15.32
N GLY A 195 -34.38 2.49 -14.31
CA GLY A 195 -35.27 2.10 -13.24
C GLY A 195 -35.18 2.96 -12.00
N ALA A 196 -36.12 2.79 -11.10
CA ALA A 196 -36.15 3.40 -9.79
C ALA A 196 -36.47 2.37 -8.69
N GLY A 197 -35.83 2.53 -7.53
CA GLY A 197 -36.09 1.74 -6.34
C GLY A 197 -36.14 2.63 -5.09
N ASN A 198 -37.04 2.33 -4.17
CA ASN A 198 -37.23 3.13 -2.96
C ASN A 198 -37.63 2.28 -1.75
N GLY A 199 -37.64 2.92 -0.58
CA GLY A 199 -38.13 2.36 0.66
C GLY A 199 -38.65 3.43 1.60
N THR A 200 -39.73 3.14 2.32
CA THR A 200 -40.15 3.95 3.47
C THR A 200 -39.37 3.55 4.70
N ILE A 201 -38.81 4.54 5.39
CA ILE A 201 -38.08 4.34 6.64
C ILE A 201 -38.93 4.86 7.78
N GLN A 202 -39.32 3.97 8.65
CA GLN A 202 -39.94 4.34 9.92
C GLN A 202 -39.21 3.73 11.09
N THR A 203 -38.44 2.73 10.92
CA THR A 203 -37.65 2.03 11.89
C THR A 203 -37.18 0.69 11.27
N LEU A 204 -36.03 0.60 10.66
CA LEU A 204 -35.17 -0.51 10.17
C LEU A 204 -35.08 -0.76 8.66
N VAL A 205 -34.03 -0.78 8.28
CA VAL A 205 -32.95 -1.29 7.45
C VAL A 205 -33.26 -2.41 6.43
N VAL A 206 -32.61 -2.24 5.29
CA VAL A 206 -31.88 -3.19 4.42
C VAL A 206 -32.40 -3.43 3.02
N LEU A 207 -31.46 -3.15 2.16
CA LEU A 207 -31.11 -3.72 0.88
C LEU A 207 -31.70 -3.09 -0.38
N MET A 208 -30.81 -2.46 -1.14
CA MET A 208 -30.54 -2.92 -2.49
C MET A 208 -29.20 -2.42 -3.01
N LEU A 209 -28.35 -3.34 -3.23
CA LEU A 209 -27.21 -3.30 -4.11
C LEU A 209 -27.65 -3.73 -5.51
N GLN A 210 -27.27 -3.02 -6.55
CA GLN A 210 -26.82 -3.63 -7.79
C GLN A 210 -26.91 -2.82 -9.08
N ILE A 211 -27.05 -1.50 -9.12
CA ILE A 211 -26.99 -0.81 -10.43
C ILE A 211 -25.94 0.30 -10.51
N SER A 212 -25.45 0.77 -9.40
CA SER A 212 -24.63 2.00 -9.36
C SER A 212 -23.13 1.87 -9.67
N THR A 213 -22.59 0.67 -9.79
CA THR A 213 -21.11 0.48 -9.82
C THR A 213 -20.46 0.87 -11.15
N MET A 214 -21.23 0.89 -12.24
CA MET A 214 -20.70 1.16 -13.58
C MET A 214 -20.74 2.62 -14.01
N ILE A 215 -21.65 3.41 -13.45
CA ILE A 215 -21.77 4.85 -13.76
C ILE A 215 -20.58 5.65 -13.22
N PHE A 216 -19.91 5.14 -12.16
CA PHE A 216 -18.76 5.78 -11.55
C PHE A 216 -17.58 5.96 -12.51
N ILE A 217 -17.32 4.97 -13.32
CA ILE A 217 -16.15 4.96 -14.23
C ILE A 217 -16.31 5.99 -15.35
N CYS A 218 -17.51 6.16 -15.87
CA CYS A 218 -17.79 7.09 -16.98
C CYS A 218 -17.72 8.57 -16.58
N ASN A 219 -18.27 8.94 -15.41
CA ASN A 219 -18.28 10.33 -15.00
C ASN A 219 -16.92 10.85 -14.51
N PHE A 220 -16.07 9.97 -13.97
CA PHE A 220 -14.70 10.34 -13.59
C PHE A 220 -13.85 10.65 -14.83
N MET A 221 -13.97 9.85 -15.89
CA MET A 221 -13.26 10.09 -17.17
C MET A 221 -13.74 11.35 -17.88
N PHE A 222 -15.05 11.66 -17.80
CA PHE A 222 -15.62 12.83 -18.46
C PHE A 222 -15.30 14.15 -17.75
N ARG A 223 -15.22 14.16 -16.41
CA ARG A 223 -14.83 15.34 -15.63
C ARG A 223 -13.34 15.68 -15.73
N MET A 224 -12.47 14.69 -15.93
CA MET A 224 -11.03 14.95 -16.18
C MET A 224 -10.78 15.72 -17.49
N ARG A 225 -11.67 15.59 -18.49
CA ARG A 225 -11.58 16.36 -19.74
C ARG A 225 -11.99 17.84 -19.62
N SER A 226 -12.70 18.21 -18.57
CA SER A 226 -13.26 19.57 -18.44
C SER A 226 -12.46 20.52 -17.55
N SER A 227 -11.41 20.09 -16.89
CA SER A 227 -10.60 20.95 -16.03
C SER A 227 -9.68 21.87 -16.88
N ARG A 228 -9.77 23.18 -16.64
CA ARG A 228 -8.96 24.21 -17.31
C ARG A 228 -7.45 23.98 -17.23
N VAL A 229 -6.98 23.29 -16.18
CA VAL A 229 -5.57 22.98 -15.95
C VAL A 229 -5.08 21.93 -16.96
N PHE A 230 -5.91 20.94 -17.29
CA PHE A 230 -5.56 19.89 -18.27
C PHE A 230 -5.55 20.43 -19.71
N LYS A 231 -6.44 21.36 -20.04
CA LYS A 231 -6.46 22.02 -21.36
C LYS A 231 -5.20 22.87 -21.61
N ASN A 232 -4.68 23.52 -20.59
CA ASN A 232 -3.46 24.34 -20.71
C ASN A 232 -2.19 23.48 -20.86
N ILE A 233 -2.09 22.35 -20.15
CA ILE A 233 -0.96 21.42 -20.28
C ILE A 233 -0.96 20.75 -21.67
N PHE A 234 -2.13 20.39 -22.17
CA PHE A 234 -2.27 19.77 -23.48
C PHE A 234 -1.99 20.73 -24.63
N SER A 235 -2.32 22.04 -24.47
CA SER A 235 -2.05 23.06 -25.49
C SER A 235 -0.56 23.38 -25.63
N ILE A 236 0.20 23.29 -24.53
CA ILE A 236 1.67 23.51 -24.53
C ILE A 236 2.37 22.31 -25.15
N LEU A 237 1.94 21.08 -24.81
CA LEU A 237 2.51 19.87 -25.42
C LEU A 237 2.17 19.70 -26.89
N SER A 238 0.99 20.20 -27.35
CA SER A 238 0.60 20.09 -28.75
C SER A 238 1.34 21.08 -29.67
N ARG A 239 1.88 22.16 -29.14
CA ARG A 239 2.63 23.18 -29.93
C ARG A 239 4.04 22.71 -30.27
N GLU A 240 4.70 22.01 -29.34
CA GLU A 240 6.03 21.43 -29.58
C GLU A 240 5.99 20.16 -30.45
N MET A 241 4.89 19.39 -30.36
CA MET A 241 4.74 18.17 -31.20
C MET A 241 4.48 18.47 -32.69
N LYS A 242 3.98 19.68 -33.04
CA LYS A 242 3.79 20.04 -34.47
C LYS A 242 5.10 20.29 -35.19
N LEU A 243 6.18 20.65 -34.49
CA LEU A 243 7.50 20.84 -35.09
C LEU A 243 8.19 19.50 -35.39
N VAL A 244 7.96 18.47 -34.57
CA VAL A 244 8.53 17.14 -34.72
C VAL A 244 7.80 16.35 -35.82
N SER A 245 6.49 16.57 -35.99
CA SER A 245 5.70 15.91 -37.01
C SER A 245 6.04 16.36 -38.42
N LEU A 246 6.53 17.60 -38.59
CA LEU A 246 6.93 18.13 -39.89
C LEU A 246 8.27 17.53 -40.34
N LEU A 247 9.16 17.13 -39.44
CA LEU A 247 10.43 16.50 -39.75
C LEU A 247 10.31 15.01 -40.12
N VAL A 248 9.25 14.34 -39.61
CA VAL A 248 8.99 12.92 -39.90
C VAL A 248 8.27 12.72 -41.25
N LEU A 249 7.52 13.73 -41.70
CA LEU A 249 6.78 13.68 -42.97
C LEU A 249 7.68 13.83 -44.19
N VAL A 250 8.92 14.31 -44.05
CA VAL A 250 9.90 14.47 -45.14
C VAL A 250 10.74 13.20 -45.36
N LEU A 251 10.73 12.25 -44.44
CA LEU A 251 11.51 11.01 -44.51
C LEU A 251 10.71 9.75 -44.93
N LEU A 252 9.41 9.88 -45.18
CA LEU A 252 8.52 8.75 -45.52
C LEU A 252 8.02 8.71 -46.96
N SER A 253 8.68 9.41 -47.86
CA SER A 253 8.47 9.17 -49.28
C SER A 253 9.65 8.34 -49.85
N ILE A 254 9.45 7.04 -49.95
CA ILE A 254 9.99 6.07 -50.92
C ILE A 254 9.85 4.65 -50.36
N GLN A 255 9.01 3.91 -50.92
CA GLN A 255 8.95 2.52 -51.39
C GLN A 255 7.60 1.83 -51.11
N SER A 256 6.77 1.86 -52.14
CA SER A 256 5.65 0.93 -52.29
C SER A 256 6.21 -0.43 -52.68
N SER A 257 6.35 -1.35 -51.73
CA SER A 257 6.50 -2.77 -52.04
C SER A 257 5.11 -3.37 -52.20
N TYR A 258 4.80 -3.87 -53.40
CA TYR A 258 3.64 -4.71 -53.61
C TYR A 258 3.80 -6.01 -52.83
N GLY A 259 3.10 -6.20 -51.72
CA GLY A 259 3.00 -7.47 -51.00
C GLY A 259 1.93 -8.35 -51.61
N GLN A 260 2.16 -9.68 -51.61
CA GLN A 260 1.24 -10.66 -52.16
C GLN A 260 0.22 -11.13 -51.09
N GLN A 261 -0.92 -11.65 -51.56
CA GLN A 261 -2.01 -12.10 -50.76
C GLN A 261 -1.98 -13.61 -50.57
N VAL A 262 -2.15 -14.06 -49.31
CA VAL A 262 -2.38 -15.45 -48.93
C VAL A 262 -3.81 -15.58 -48.45
N SER A 263 -4.60 -16.43 -49.07
CA SER A 263 -6.00 -16.68 -48.71
C SER A 263 -6.30 -18.16 -48.60
N GLY A 264 -7.46 -18.51 -48.03
CA GLY A 264 -7.83 -19.93 -47.94
C GLY A 264 -9.11 -20.17 -47.14
N VAL A 265 -9.38 -21.45 -46.92
CA VAL A 265 -10.55 -21.91 -46.16
C VAL A 265 -10.08 -22.91 -45.11
N VAL A 266 -10.60 -22.80 -43.89
CA VAL A 266 -10.43 -23.75 -42.79
C VAL A 266 -11.75 -24.52 -42.58
N GLN A 267 -11.64 -25.87 -42.61
CA GLN A 267 -12.82 -26.73 -42.53
C GLN A 267 -12.52 -28.03 -41.72
N HIS A 268 -13.59 -28.75 -41.37
CA HIS A 268 -13.58 -30.10 -40.83
C HIS A 268 -14.74 -30.87 -41.45
N ASP A 269 -14.46 -32.03 -42.08
CA ASP A 269 -15.42 -32.86 -42.84
C ASP A 269 -16.32 -32.03 -43.80
N ASN A 270 -15.66 -31.17 -44.58
CA ASN A 270 -16.31 -30.22 -45.50
C ASN A 270 -17.22 -29.14 -44.84
N ASN A 271 -17.27 -29.03 -43.53
CA ASN A 271 -17.95 -27.94 -42.82
C ASN A 271 -16.96 -26.84 -42.49
N ALA A 272 -17.29 -25.62 -42.82
CA ALA A 272 -16.46 -24.44 -42.52
C ALA A 272 -16.31 -24.26 -41.01
N ILE A 273 -15.09 -23.91 -40.54
CA ILE A 273 -14.83 -23.60 -39.16
C ILE A 273 -14.57 -22.10 -39.04
N GLU A 274 -15.49 -21.42 -38.36
CA GLU A 274 -15.41 -20.00 -38.06
C GLU A 274 -14.47 -19.69 -36.87
N TYR A 275 -13.85 -18.50 -36.88
CA TYR A 275 -13.04 -17.94 -35.80
C TYR A 275 -11.79 -18.74 -35.42
N CYS A 276 -11.21 -19.46 -36.37
CA CYS A 276 -9.89 -20.08 -36.19
C CYS A 276 -8.81 -19.01 -36.31
N ASN A 277 -7.82 -19.07 -35.42
CA ASN A 277 -6.62 -18.24 -35.55
C ASN A 277 -5.73 -18.78 -36.68
N VAL A 278 -5.43 -17.92 -37.63
CA VAL A 278 -4.57 -18.23 -38.80
C VAL A 278 -3.33 -17.34 -38.76
N MET A 279 -2.16 -17.91 -38.62
CA MET A 279 -0.92 -17.17 -38.45
C MET A 279 0.11 -17.64 -39.52
N VAL A 280 0.74 -16.68 -40.20
CA VAL A 280 1.89 -16.90 -41.07
C VAL A 280 3.17 -16.70 -40.25
N LYS A 281 4.05 -17.72 -40.32
CA LYS A 281 5.32 -17.69 -39.61
C LYS A 281 6.45 -18.09 -40.56
N ASN A 282 7.63 -17.52 -40.32
CA ASN A 282 8.83 -17.85 -41.11
C ASN A 282 9.33 -19.27 -40.77
N VAL A 283 9.77 -20.01 -41.77
CA VAL A 283 10.26 -21.40 -41.61
C VAL A 283 11.57 -21.45 -40.82
N GLU A 284 12.47 -20.47 -40.95
CA GLU A 284 13.81 -20.52 -40.37
C GLU A 284 13.82 -20.25 -38.84
N ASP A 285 13.03 -19.27 -38.34
CA ASP A 285 13.07 -18.83 -36.96
C ASP A 285 11.71 -18.93 -36.24
N SER A 286 10.66 -19.40 -36.95
CA SER A 286 9.28 -19.44 -36.47
C SER A 286 8.74 -18.07 -36.00
N ALA A 287 9.35 -16.97 -36.47
CA ALA A 287 8.90 -15.63 -36.19
C ALA A 287 7.50 -15.36 -36.79
N PHE A 288 6.66 -14.65 -36.05
CA PHE A 288 5.34 -14.24 -36.52
C PHE A 288 5.50 -13.15 -37.60
N VAL A 289 4.91 -13.37 -38.77
CA VAL A 289 4.93 -12.44 -39.90
C VAL A 289 3.62 -11.68 -40.01
N SER A 290 2.49 -12.38 -40.08
CA SER A 290 1.16 -11.81 -40.16
C SER A 290 0.10 -12.82 -39.72
N GLY A 291 -1.13 -12.42 -39.48
CA GLY A 291 -2.22 -13.33 -39.11
C GLY A 291 -3.59 -12.68 -39.16
N THR A 292 -4.60 -13.55 -39.20
CA THR A 292 -6.01 -13.19 -39.27
C THR A 292 -6.84 -14.25 -38.54
N VAL A 293 -8.17 -14.10 -38.59
CA VAL A 293 -9.14 -15.08 -38.05
C VAL A 293 -10.11 -15.45 -39.18
N THR A 294 -10.52 -16.72 -39.26
CA THR A 294 -11.51 -17.13 -40.24
C THR A 294 -12.88 -16.50 -39.99
N ASP A 295 -13.58 -16.16 -41.09
CA ASP A 295 -14.95 -15.65 -41.05
C ASP A 295 -16.00 -16.77 -40.86
N GLN A 296 -17.29 -16.44 -40.97
CA GLN A 296 -18.39 -17.41 -40.82
C GLN A 296 -18.42 -18.52 -41.87
N LEU A 297 -17.76 -18.31 -43.02
CA LEU A 297 -17.62 -19.30 -44.10
C LEU A 297 -16.28 -20.05 -44.01
N GLY A 298 -15.55 -19.88 -42.86
CA GLY A 298 -14.23 -20.47 -42.63
C GLY A 298 -13.15 -19.87 -43.52
N THR A 299 -13.41 -18.76 -44.23
CA THR A 299 -12.43 -18.15 -45.13
C THR A 299 -11.50 -17.19 -44.40
N PHE A 300 -10.26 -17.07 -44.90
CA PHE A 300 -9.29 -16.12 -44.39
C PHE A 300 -8.49 -15.46 -45.53
N VAL A 301 -8.05 -14.22 -45.27
CA VAL A 301 -7.21 -13.45 -46.19
C VAL A 301 -6.13 -12.73 -45.39
N ILE A 302 -4.92 -12.82 -45.85
CA ILE A 302 -3.74 -12.15 -45.27
C ILE A 302 -3.00 -11.43 -46.39
N ASP A 303 -2.95 -10.11 -46.33
CA ASP A 303 -2.33 -9.25 -47.32
C ASP A 303 -0.87 -8.93 -46.98
N LYS A 304 -0.12 -8.52 -48.00
CA LYS A 304 1.25 -7.98 -47.88
C LYS A 304 2.29 -8.93 -47.28
N ILE A 305 2.24 -10.21 -47.67
CA ILE A 305 3.28 -11.17 -47.36
C ILE A 305 4.44 -11.03 -48.38
N GLY A 306 5.65 -10.85 -47.93
CA GLY A 306 6.84 -10.77 -48.74
C GLY A 306 7.22 -12.11 -49.38
N VAL A 307 8.09 -12.10 -50.43
CA VAL A 307 8.64 -13.31 -51.04
C VAL A 307 9.48 -14.08 -49.98
N GLY A 308 9.23 -15.37 -49.82
CA GLY A 308 9.94 -16.20 -48.82
C GLY A 308 9.25 -17.54 -48.56
N ASN A 309 9.87 -18.33 -47.65
CA ASN A 309 9.34 -19.61 -47.21
C ASN A 309 8.66 -19.44 -45.84
N TYR A 310 7.40 -19.84 -45.76
CA TYR A 310 6.56 -19.67 -44.59
C TYR A 310 5.82 -20.96 -44.26
N PHE A 311 5.26 -21.02 -43.07
CA PHE A 311 4.21 -21.97 -42.74
C PHE A 311 2.97 -21.26 -42.18
N LEU A 312 1.83 -21.75 -42.59
CA LEU A 312 0.55 -21.33 -42.04
C LEU A 312 0.27 -22.16 -40.77
N GLU A 313 0.16 -21.53 -39.64
CA GLU A 313 -0.25 -22.18 -38.39
C GLU A 313 -1.70 -21.85 -38.08
N VAL A 314 -2.56 -22.87 -38.10
CA VAL A 314 -4.00 -22.74 -37.86
C VAL A 314 -4.36 -23.44 -36.57
N SER A 315 -5.08 -22.75 -35.67
CA SER A 315 -5.53 -23.29 -34.39
C SER A 315 -6.96 -22.85 -34.06
N CYS A 316 -7.75 -23.80 -33.61
CA CYS A 316 -9.15 -23.60 -33.21
C CYS A 316 -9.44 -24.44 -31.94
N ILE A 317 -10.33 -23.94 -31.07
CA ILE A 317 -10.72 -24.64 -29.84
C ILE A 317 -11.50 -25.90 -30.21
N GLY A 318 -11.04 -27.05 -29.71
CA GLY A 318 -11.65 -28.36 -30.00
C GLY A 318 -11.07 -29.09 -31.20
N TYR A 319 -10.03 -28.53 -31.85
CA TYR A 319 -9.36 -29.12 -33.00
C TYR A 319 -7.84 -29.19 -32.77
N GLU A 320 -7.19 -30.14 -33.46
CA GLU A 320 -5.73 -30.22 -33.46
C GLU A 320 -5.14 -29.10 -34.27
N LYS A 321 -4.07 -28.52 -33.77
CA LYS A 321 -3.31 -27.45 -34.44
C LYS A 321 -2.60 -27.98 -35.67
N GLN A 322 -2.84 -27.35 -36.83
CA GLN A 322 -2.22 -27.69 -38.09
C GLN A 322 -1.15 -26.67 -38.49
N ARG A 323 -0.10 -27.18 -39.17
CA ARG A 323 0.97 -26.38 -39.79
C ARG A 323 1.16 -26.77 -41.23
N ILE A 324 1.01 -25.86 -42.15
CA ILE A 324 1.08 -26.07 -43.58
C ILE A 324 2.20 -25.19 -44.14
N PRO A 325 3.31 -25.77 -44.61
CA PRO A 325 4.37 -25.00 -45.27
C PRO A 325 3.92 -24.51 -46.66
N PHE A 326 4.32 -23.30 -47.01
CA PHE A 326 4.09 -22.70 -48.32
C PHE A 326 5.19 -21.69 -48.66
N THR A 327 5.35 -21.43 -49.95
CA THR A 327 6.37 -20.49 -50.48
C THR A 327 5.69 -19.38 -51.24
N VAL A 328 5.98 -18.16 -50.92
CA VAL A 328 5.53 -16.97 -51.64
C VAL A 328 6.57 -16.58 -52.66
N THR A 329 6.20 -16.62 -53.95
CA THR A 329 7.01 -16.19 -55.06
C THR A 329 6.48 -14.89 -55.66
N SER A 330 7.27 -14.16 -56.46
CA SER A 330 6.86 -12.90 -57.06
C SER A 330 5.70 -13.10 -58.03
N ASN A 331 4.59 -12.33 -57.86
CA ASN A 331 3.40 -12.32 -58.72
C ASN A 331 2.39 -13.50 -58.60
N GLN A 332 2.32 -14.19 -57.46
CA GLN A 332 1.37 -15.26 -57.29
C GLN A 332 0.56 -15.13 -55.99
N ASN A 333 -0.79 -15.02 -56.08
CA ASN A 333 -1.63 -15.18 -54.91
C ASN A 333 -1.77 -16.66 -54.56
N ILE A 334 -1.67 -16.95 -53.23
CA ILE A 334 -1.68 -18.31 -52.69
C ILE A 334 -3.06 -18.55 -52.05
N HIS A 335 -3.67 -19.70 -52.46
CA HIS A 335 -4.90 -20.16 -51.85
C HIS A 335 -4.68 -21.51 -51.18
N LEU A 336 -4.95 -21.58 -49.85
CA LEU A 336 -4.72 -22.76 -49.03
C LEU A 336 -6.02 -23.32 -48.46
N ARG A 337 -6.18 -24.64 -48.53
CA ARG A 337 -7.27 -25.35 -47.89
C ARG A 337 -6.74 -26.07 -46.68
N VAL A 338 -7.32 -25.81 -45.49
CA VAL A 338 -6.84 -26.36 -44.21
C VAL A 338 -7.92 -27.24 -43.62
N GLU A 339 -7.65 -28.50 -43.46
CA GLU A 339 -8.52 -29.46 -42.81
C GLU A 339 -8.06 -29.64 -41.37
N LEU A 340 -8.89 -29.30 -40.38
CA LEU A 340 -8.58 -29.50 -38.95
C LEU A 340 -9.23 -30.79 -38.46
N LEU A 341 -8.46 -31.61 -37.73
CA LEU A 341 -8.95 -32.81 -37.06
C LEU A 341 -9.51 -32.47 -35.70
N ARG A 342 -10.67 -33.07 -35.32
CA ARG A 342 -11.20 -32.91 -33.95
C ARG A 342 -10.25 -33.55 -32.94
N ASN A 343 -9.99 -32.82 -31.87
CA ASN A 343 -9.23 -33.33 -30.73
C ASN A 343 -10.20 -33.95 -29.72
N GLU A 344 -10.42 -35.26 -29.80
CA GLU A 344 -11.29 -35.99 -28.87
C GLU A 344 -10.63 -36.36 -27.54
N THR A 345 -9.41 -35.95 -27.31
CA THR A 345 -8.75 -36.09 -26.02
C THR A 345 -9.36 -35.11 -25.02
N PHE A 346 -10.23 -35.58 -24.14
CA PHE A 346 -10.43 -35.01 -22.82
C PHE A 346 -9.04 -34.92 -22.19
N LEU A 347 -8.46 -33.77 -22.16
CA LEU A 347 -7.28 -33.47 -21.35
C LEU A 347 -7.75 -33.62 -19.91
N ASP A 348 -7.41 -34.77 -19.28
CA ASP A 348 -7.28 -34.78 -17.83
C ASP A 348 -6.46 -33.58 -17.45
N GLU A 349 -7.00 -32.78 -16.52
CA GLU A 349 -6.35 -31.58 -15.98
C GLU A 349 -4.96 -31.98 -15.47
N VAL A 350 -3.94 -31.86 -16.34
CA VAL A 350 -2.55 -31.96 -15.93
C VAL A 350 -2.29 -30.73 -15.09
N THR A 351 -2.63 -30.84 -13.83
CA THR A 351 -2.21 -29.91 -12.80
C THR A 351 -0.69 -30.03 -12.69
N VAL A 352 0.03 -29.32 -13.53
CA VAL A 352 1.47 -29.11 -13.34
C VAL A 352 1.60 -28.28 -12.07
N THR A 353 1.61 -28.94 -10.93
CA THR A 353 2.05 -28.37 -9.66
C THR A 353 3.56 -28.21 -9.73
N ALA A 354 4.02 -27.23 -10.50
CA ALA A 354 5.33 -26.68 -10.27
C ALA A 354 5.29 -26.11 -8.85
N SER A 355 5.94 -26.77 -7.91
CA SER A 355 6.14 -26.22 -6.58
C SER A 355 6.98 -24.97 -6.73
N HIS A 356 6.32 -23.80 -6.84
CA HIS A 356 7.04 -22.55 -6.91
C HIS A 356 7.78 -22.37 -5.60
N LYS A 357 9.11 -22.52 -5.63
CA LYS A 357 9.98 -22.24 -4.49
C LYS A 357 9.74 -20.79 -4.10
N ILE A 358 9.17 -20.56 -2.91
CA ILE A 358 8.84 -19.22 -2.40
C ILE A 358 10.12 -18.48 -2.05
N TRP A 359 11.13 -19.18 -1.53
CA TRP A 359 12.37 -18.63 -1.04
C TRP A 359 13.51 -18.83 -2.02
N LYS A 360 14.35 -17.82 -2.16
CA LYS A 360 15.63 -17.90 -2.87
C LYS A 360 16.67 -17.14 -2.05
N ARG A 361 17.81 -17.77 -1.76
CA ARG A 361 18.96 -17.06 -1.20
C ARG A 361 19.84 -16.54 -2.34
N THR A 362 20.28 -15.30 -2.21
CA THR A 362 21.23 -14.67 -3.11
C THR A 362 22.27 -13.94 -2.25
N ASN A 363 23.49 -14.48 -2.21
CA ASN A 363 24.56 -13.96 -1.37
C ASN A 363 24.10 -13.66 0.07
N ASN A 364 24.12 -12.42 0.49
CA ASN A 364 23.74 -11.99 1.85
C ASN A 364 22.23 -11.76 2.04
N SER A 365 21.37 -12.05 1.05
CA SER A 365 19.94 -11.79 1.15
C SER A 365 19.08 -13.05 1.02
N LEU A 366 17.97 -13.08 1.74
CA LEU A 366 16.92 -14.06 1.59
C LEU A 366 15.73 -13.41 0.88
N ALA A 367 15.49 -13.80 -0.37
CA ALA A 367 14.43 -13.25 -1.18
C ALA A 367 13.19 -14.16 -1.18
N MET A 368 12.02 -13.54 -1.03
CA MET A 368 10.70 -14.17 -1.09
C MET A 368 10.01 -13.73 -2.37
N LYS A 369 9.64 -14.69 -3.22
CA LYS A 369 8.85 -14.42 -4.42
C LYS A 369 7.38 -14.26 -4.03
N VAL A 370 6.78 -13.14 -4.37
CA VAL A 370 5.36 -12.86 -4.14
C VAL A 370 4.56 -13.16 -5.41
N GLU A 371 5.05 -12.69 -6.54
CA GLU A 371 4.41 -12.89 -7.84
C GLU A 371 4.26 -14.38 -8.18
N GLY A 372 3.04 -14.77 -8.59
CA GLY A 372 2.73 -16.16 -8.96
C GLY A 372 2.71 -17.14 -7.78
N THR A 373 2.71 -16.65 -6.55
CA THR A 373 2.55 -17.45 -5.32
C THR A 373 1.26 -17.07 -4.61
N PRO A 374 0.77 -17.85 -3.66
CA PRO A 374 -0.40 -17.50 -2.86
C PRO A 374 -0.24 -16.20 -2.04
N LEU A 375 1.00 -15.74 -1.83
CA LEU A 375 1.26 -14.46 -1.18
C LEU A 375 0.71 -13.28 -1.98
N ALA A 376 0.59 -13.40 -3.30
CA ALA A 376 -0.02 -12.39 -4.15
C ALA A 376 -1.54 -12.22 -3.92
N ASP A 377 -2.18 -13.20 -3.28
CA ASP A 377 -3.60 -13.15 -2.92
C ASP A 377 -3.86 -12.52 -1.54
N MET A 378 -2.80 -12.11 -0.84
CA MET A 378 -2.90 -11.40 0.42
C MET A 378 -3.41 -9.98 0.21
N ILE A 379 -3.95 -9.38 1.27
CA ILE A 379 -4.69 -8.12 1.18
C ILE A 379 -3.75 -6.93 1.23
N SER A 380 -2.77 -6.97 2.12
CA SER A 380 -1.85 -5.86 2.35
C SER A 380 -0.39 -6.30 2.24
N ALA A 381 0.50 -5.37 1.94
CA ALA A 381 1.93 -5.61 1.96
C ALA A 381 2.40 -6.06 3.35
N ILE A 382 1.81 -5.53 4.42
CA ILE A 382 2.09 -5.93 5.81
C ILE A 382 1.85 -7.43 6.00
N ASP A 383 0.77 -7.95 5.41
CA ASP A 383 0.45 -9.38 5.46
C ASP A 383 1.49 -10.25 4.77
N VAL A 384 1.99 -9.78 3.63
CA VAL A 384 3.08 -10.43 2.90
C VAL A 384 4.37 -10.41 3.70
N LEU A 385 4.70 -9.25 4.29
CA LEU A 385 5.93 -9.05 5.04
C LEU A 385 5.99 -9.88 6.32
N ALA A 386 4.84 -10.18 6.93
CA ALA A 386 4.75 -11.07 8.09
C ALA A 386 5.20 -12.53 7.79
N TYR A 387 5.30 -12.92 6.51
CA TYR A 387 5.90 -14.21 6.12
C TYR A 387 7.43 -14.14 5.93
N MET A 388 8.01 -12.95 5.95
CA MET A 388 9.46 -12.80 5.86
C MET A 388 10.13 -13.25 7.17
N PRO A 389 11.16 -14.13 7.12
CA PRO A 389 11.81 -14.68 8.30
C PRO A 389 12.36 -13.62 9.25
N GLY A 390 11.85 -13.64 10.48
CA GLY A 390 12.27 -12.73 11.54
C GLY A 390 11.65 -11.34 11.46
N VAL A 391 10.80 -11.06 10.47
CA VAL A 391 10.07 -9.80 10.36
C VAL A 391 8.79 -9.86 11.18
N MET A 392 8.64 -8.92 12.10
CA MET A 392 7.40 -8.59 12.78
C MET A 392 6.77 -7.43 12.02
N ALA A 393 5.67 -7.68 11.35
CA ALA A 393 4.96 -6.66 10.60
C ALA A 393 3.50 -6.62 11.07
N ASP A 394 3.12 -5.52 11.67
CA ASP A 394 1.79 -5.24 12.19
C ASP A 394 1.40 -3.77 11.93
N ASN A 395 0.27 -3.35 12.46
CA ASN A 395 -0.20 -1.98 12.29
C ASN A 395 0.61 -0.92 13.09
N SER A 396 1.51 -1.34 13.95
CA SER A 396 2.42 -0.45 14.69
C SER A 396 3.74 -0.21 13.95
N GLY A 397 4.06 -1.06 12.97
CA GLY A 397 5.25 -0.93 12.16
C GLY A 397 5.84 -2.25 11.68
N ILE A 398 7.04 -2.16 11.12
CA ILE A 398 7.82 -3.31 10.65
C ILE A 398 9.11 -3.32 11.44
N LYS A 399 9.37 -4.42 12.13
CA LYS A 399 10.57 -4.63 12.95
C LYS A 399 11.21 -5.96 12.61
N LEU A 400 12.50 -6.08 12.81
CA LEU A 400 13.21 -7.36 12.73
C LEU A 400 13.53 -7.83 14.15
N ILE A 401 13.22 -9.10 14.45
CA ILE A 401 13.45 -9.69 15.78
C ILE A 401 14.95 -9.60 16.12
N GLY A 402 15.23 -9.00 17.28
CA GLY A 402 16.60 -8.83 17.78
C GLY A 402 17.41 -7.72 17.10
N LYS A 403 16.84 -6.99 16.12
CA LYS A 403 17.51 -5.86 15.45
C LYS A 403 16.60 -4.65 15.35
N ASP A 404 17.11 -3.51 15.70
CA ASP A 404 16.57 -2.19 15.45
C ASP A 404 17.09 -1.61 14.12
N ASN A 405 16.62 -0.44 13.73
CA ASN A 405 17.07 0.31 12.55
C ASN A 405 17.03 -0.49 11.24
N LEU A 406 15.84 -1.05 10.94
CA LEU A 406 15.51 -1.66 9.66
C LEU A 406 15.36 -0.58 8.58
N LEU A 407 16.16 -0.64 7.52
CA LEU A 407 15.98 0.16 6.32
C LEU A 407 14.99 -0.53 5.39
N ILE A 408 13.94 0.18 4.97
CA ILE A 408 12.97 -0.34 4.00
C ILE A 408 13.15 0.40 2.69
N LEU A 409 13.26 -0.38 1.61
CA LEU A 409 13.40 0.12 0.25
C LEU A 409 12.26 -0.39 -0.63
N ILE A 410 11.69 0.49 -1.45
CA ILE A 410 10.80 0.13 -2.56
C ILE A 410 11.51 0.54 -3.85
N ASP A 411 11.80 -0.42 -4.71
CA ASP A 411 12.54 -0.23 -5.98
C ASP A 411 13.84 0.59 -5.83
N ASN A 412 14.64 0.26 -4.81
CA ASN A 412 15.89 0.91 -4.39
C ASN A 412 15.73 2.30 -3.75
N ARG A 413 14.54 2.85 -3.65
CA ARG A 413 14.26 4.11 -2.96
C ARG A 413 13.95 3.84 -1.49
N VAL A 414 14.48 4.66 -0.60
CA VAL A 414 14.15 4.59 0.84
C VAL A 414 12.70 5.02 1.06
N VAL A 415 11.97 4.25 1.83
CA VAL A 415 10.58 4.53 2.22
C VAL A 415 10.55 5.73 3.17
N SER A 416 9.66 6.68 2.92
CA SER A 416 9.54 7.91 3.71
C SER A 416 8.67 7.74 4.95
N SER A 417 7.59 6.94 4.84
CA SER A 417 6.66 6.69 5.94
C SER A 417 6.21 5.22 5.97
N PHE A 418 5.81 4.75 7.14
CA PHE A 418 5.21 3.42 7.27
C PHE A 418 3.92 3.28 6.46
N SER A 419 3.16 4.37 6.32
CA SER A 419 1.93 4.42 5.52
C SER A 419 2.18 4.03 4.06
N GLU A 420 3.34 4.37 3.50
CA GLU A 420 3.73 3.99 2.13
C GLU A 420 3.80 2.47 1.96
N VAL A 421 4.32 1.75 2.94
CA VAL A 421 4.35 0.27 2.92
C VAL A 421 2.99 -0.32 3.24
N GLU A 422 2.28 0.24 4.22
CA GLU A 422 0.93 -0.22 4.62
C GLU A 422 -0.04 -0.19 3.44
N ASN A 423 0.09 0.81 2.58
CA ASN A 423 -0.80 1.03 1.44
C ASN A 423 -0.24 0.51 0.11
N LEU A 424 0.95 -0.10 0.11
CA LEU A 424 1.51 -0.72 -1.08
C LEU A 424 0.63 -1.89 -1.54
N SER A 425 0.22 -1.85 -2.81
CA SER A 425 -0.58 -2.93 -3.38
C SER A 425 0.21 -4.24 -3.45
N VAL A 426 -0.30 -5.31 -2.87
CA VAL A 426 0.30 -6.65 -2.98
C VAL A 426 0.44 -7.08 -4.44
N ASN A 427 -0.53 -6.73 -5.28
CA ASN A 427 -0.49 -7.03 -6.71
C ASN A 427 0.67 -6.35 -7.43
N SER A 428 1.25 -5.29 -6.85
CA SER A 428 2.43 -4.64 -7.41
C SER A 428 3.74 -5.31 -7.00
N ILE A 429 3.75 -6.11 -5.93
CA ILE A 429 4.97 -6.70 -5.40
C ILE A 429 5.42 -7.89 -6.26
N LYS A 430 6.66 -7.87 -6.71
CA LYS A 430 7.32 -8.97 -7.39
C LYS A 430 8.05 -9.86 -6.39
N THR A 431 8.94 -9.26 -5.60
CA THR A 431 9.76 -9.95 -4.60
C THR A 431 9.95 -9.08 -3.37
N VAL A 432 10.16 -9.72 -2.24
CA VAL A 432 10.65 -9.09 -1.00
C VAL A 432 11.95 -9.75 -0.61
N ALA A 433 13.00 -8.99 -0.37
CA ALA A 433 14.30 -9.50 0.03
C ALA A 433 14.74 -8.90 1.36
N LEU A 434 15.21 -9.73 2.28
CA LEU A 434 15.75 -9.33 3.55
C LEU A 434 17.27 -9.56 3.59
N GLU A 435 18.02 -8.49 3.75
CA GLU A 435 19.43 -8.51 4.09
C GLU A 435 19.54 -8.33 5.61
N LYS A 436 19.76 -9.42 6.35
CA LYS A 436 19.89 -9.37 7.82
C LYS A 436 21.12 -8.60 8.25
N ASN A 437 22.17 -8.60 7.42
CA ASN A 437 23.41 -7.84 7.60
C ASN A 437 23.63 -7.01 6.34
N THR A 438 23.61 -5.69 6.49
CA THR A 438 23.48 -4.75 5.36
C THR A 438 24.74 -4.58 4.52
N GLY A 439 25.86 -5.23 4.90
CA GLY A 439 27.15 -4.96 4.25
C GLY A 439 27.61 -3.52 4.44
N VAL A 440 28.40 -3.02 3.50
CA VAL A 440 29.06 -1.71 3.58
C VAL A 440 28.39 -0.62 2.73
N ARG A 441 27.44 -1.00 1.85
CA ARG A 441 26.76 -0.08 0.94
C ARG A 441 25.91 0.97 1.66
N TYR A 442 25.30 0.59 2.77
CA TYR A 442 24.39 1.45 3.52
C TYR A 442 25.07 2.07 4.73
N ASN A 443 24.53 3.19 5.18
CA ASN A 443 24.97 3.86 6.40
C ASN A 443 25.06 2.88 7.58
N SER A 444 26.09 3.02 8.41
CA SER A 444 26.37 2.12 9.54
C SER A 444 25.25 2.02 10.57
N LYS A 445 24.35 3.01 10.63
CA LYS A 445 23.16 2.97 11.51
C LYS A 445 22.17 1.87 11.15
N TYR A 446 22.09 1.45 9.87
CA TYR A 446 21.14 0.42 9.44
C TYR A 446 21.73 -0.96 9.66
N LYS A 447 21.05 -1.78 10.45
CA LYS A 447 21.47 -3.15 10.78
C LYS A 447 20.93 -4.19 9.82
N SER A 448 19.81 -3.89 9.17
CA SER A 448 19.15 -4.76 8.20
C SER A 448 18.47 -3.94 7.11
N VAL A 449 18.27 -4.54 5.95
CA VAL A 449 17.55 -3.94 4.80
C VAL A 449 16.44 -4.87 4.36
N LEU A 450 15.24 -4.34 4.26
CA LEU A 450 14.09 -4.98 3.64
C LEU A 450 13.84 -4.31 2.30
N ARG A 451 14.07 -5.02 1.22
CA ARG A 451 13.90 -4.53 -0.15
C ARG A 451 12.63 -5.10 -0.75
N ILE A 452 11.72 -4.26 -1.13
CA ILE A 452 10.50 -4.60 -1.88
C ILE A 452 10.74 -4.21 -3.32
N THR A 453 10.66 -5.17 -4.23
CA THR A 453 10.77 -4.92 -5.67
C THR A 453 9.39 -5.04 -6.28
N THR A 454 8.96 -4.02 -7.00
CA THR A 454 7.67 -4.01 -7.69
C THR A 454 7.77 -4.65 -9.08
N LYS A 455 6.63 -5.02 -9.64
CA LYS A 455 6.53 -5.54 -11.00
C LYS A 455 6.71 -4.40 -12.00
N GLU A 456 7.42 -4.65 -13.07
CA GLU A 456 7.35 -3.77 -14.24
C GLU A 456 5.93 -3.82 -14.79
N ARG A 457 5.25 -2.70 -14.80
CA ARG A 457 3.88 -2.58 -15.30
C ARG A 457 3.92 -1.97 -16.70
N SER A 458 3.06 -2.45 -17.57
CA SER A 458 2.70 -1.76 -18.80
C SER A 458 1.26 -1.33 -18.71
N GLY A 459 0.98 -0.12 -19.19
CA GLY A 459 -0.37 0.45 -19.17
C GLY A 459 -0.67 1.28 -17.92
N ASN A 460 -1.90 1.74 -17.83
CA ASN A 460 -2.36 2.67 -16.81
C ASN A 460 -3.15 1.93 -15.73
N SER A 461 -2.96 2.27 -14.48
CA SER A 461 -3.73 1.72 -13.37
C SER A 461 -4.06 2.80 -12.34
N VAL A 462 -5.27 2.69 -11.78
CA VAL A 462 -5.69 3.45 -10.61
C VAL A 462 -6.19 2.46 -9.58
N GLU A 463 -5.73 2.59 -8.36
CA GLU A 463 -6.14 1.78 -7.22
C GLU A 463 -6.72 2.69 -6.15
N ILE A 464 -7.91 2.38 -5.66
CA ILE A 464 -8.55 3.09 -4.56
C ILE A 464 -8.81 2.08 -3.45
N SER A 465 -8.53 2.47 -2.23
CA SER A 465 -8.83 1.63 -1.07
C SER A 465 -9.27 2.44 0.13
N GLN A 466 -10.09 1.82 0.97
CA GLN A 466 -10.55 2.37 2.24
C GLN A 466 -10.46 1.30 3.32
N ARG A 467 -9.93 1.69 4.47
CA ARG A 467 -9.88 0.86 5.68
C ARG A 467 -10.56 1.58 6.83
N THR A 468 -11.56 0.94 7.40
CA THR A 468 -12.23 1.38 8.63
C THR A 468 -11.90 0.42 9.76
N LYS A 469 -11.40 0.95 10.87
CA LYS A 469 -11.14 0.20 12.11
C LYS A 469 -12.13 0.64 13.17
N VAL A 470 -12.74 -0.31 13.86
CA VAL A 470 -13.71 -0.09 14.95
C VAL A 470 -13.20 -0.80 16.19
N GLY A 471 -12.51 -0.08 17.04
CA GLY A 471 -12.10 -0.48 18.39
C GLY A 471 -12.95 0.25 19.43
N ARG A 472 -12.32 0.80 20.47
CA ARG A 472 -13.00 1.74 21.41
C ARG A 472 -13.44 3.02 20.71
N LYS A 473 -12.75 3.36 19.64
CA LYS A 473 -13.04 4.50 18.75
C LYS A 473 -12.92 4.07 17.29
N ILE A 474 -13.43 4.89 16.38
CA ILE A 474 -13.41 4.62 14.94
C ILE A 474 -12.23 5.36 14.31
N SER A 475 -11.51 4.66 13.45
CA SER A 475 -10.39 5.19 12.67
C SER A 475 -10.57 4.82 11.19
N ASN A 476 -10.28 5.75 10.28
CA ASN A 476 -10.39 5.57 8.83
C ASN A 476 -9.07 5.89 8.14
N THR A 477 -8.77 5.14 7.08
CA THR A 477 -7.67 5.43 6.15
C THR A 477 -8.19 5.24 4.73
N GLU A 478 -7.97 6.22 3.88
CA GLU A 478 -8.34 6.24 2.48
C GLU A 478 -7.09 6.42 1.65
N ASN A 479 -7.00 5.69 0.54
CA ASN A 479 -5.83 5.72 -0.33
C ASN A 479 -6.27 5.68 -1.79
N ALA A 480 -5.66 6.53 -2.60
CA ALA A 480 -5.81 6.55 -4.04
C ALA A 480 -4.43 6.61 -4.70
N ASN A 481 -4.06 5.59 -5.44
CA ASN A 481 -2.80 5.49 -6.16
C ASN A 481 -3.04 5.45 -7.67
N PHE A 482 -2.14 6.05 -8.43
CA PHE A 482 -2.13 5.96 -9.87
C PHE A 482 -0.75 5.53 -10.40
N TYR A 483 -0.76 4.88 -11.54
CA TYR A 483 0.42 4.50 -12.28
C TYR A 483 0.11 4.64 -13.78
N LEU A 484 0.88 5.46 -14.47
CA LEU A 484 0.73 5.73 -15.90
C LEU A 484 2.08 5.46 -16.58
N ALA A 485 2.12 4.50 -17.49
CA ALA A 485 3.35 4.14 -18.20
C ALA A 485 3.17 4.26 -19.70
N SER A 486 4.06 5.02 -20.29
CA SER A 486 4.29 5.10 -21.74
C SER A 486 5.66 4.50 -22.07
N ASN A 487 6.07 4.47 -23.33
CA ASN A 487 7.31 3.81 -23.75
C ASN A 487 8.56 4.27 -22.99
N LYS A 488 8.69 5.56 -22.69
CA LYS A 488 9.88 6.13 -22.03
C LYS A 488 9.55 6.82 -20.71
N ILE A 489 8.29 7.12 -20.45
CA ILE A 489 7.86 7.91 -19.28
C ILE A 489 6.98 7.04 -18.40
N THR A 490 7.29 7.02 -17.12
CA THR A 490 6.42 6.45 -16.10
C THR A 490 6.11 7.53 -15.08
N LEU A 491 4.82 7.76 -14.87
CA LEU A 491 4.30 8.59 -13.80
C LEU A 491 3.62 7.69 -12.77
N ASN A 492 3.92 7.90 -11.52
CA ASN A 492 3.24 7.22 -10.42
C ASN A 492 3.06 8.17 -9.25
N GLY A 493 2.08 7.89 -8.44
CA GLY A 493 1.84 8.69 -7.25
C GLY A 493 0.61 8.25 -6.51
N GLY A 494 0.33 8.91 -5.41
CA GLY A 494 -0.83 8.60 -4.61
C GLY A 494 -1.11 9.67 -3.57
N VAL A 495 -2.30 9.56 -2.99
CA VAL A 495 -2.75 10.37 -1.87
C VAL A 495 -3.32 9.44 -0.82
N ILE A 496 -2.91 9.62 0.42
CA ILE A 496 -3.41 8.89 1.58
C ILE A 496 -3.98 9.91 2.56
N THR A 497 -5.21 9.71 2.98
CA THR A 497 -5.80 10.45 4.08
C THR A 497 -6.06 9.49 5.24
N SER A 498 -5.77 9.90 6.45
CA SER A 498 -5.99 9.09 7.63
C SER A 498 -6.60 9.90 8.76
N PHE A 499 -7.60 9.32 9.40
CA PHE A 499 -8.14 9.76 10.67
C PHE A 499 -8.01 8.61 11.66
N ARG A 500 -7.10 8.75 12.63
CA ARG A 500 -6.90 7.78 13.71
C ARG A 500 -7.45 8.38 15.00
N ASN A 501 -8.22 7.58 15.72
CA ASN A 501 -8.77 7.95 17.01
C ASN A 501 -8.65 6.72 17.92
N ASP A 502 -7.69 6.76 18.82
CA ASP A 502 -7.35 5.66 19.72
C ASP A 502 -7.56 6.10 21.16
N LEU A 503 -8.08 5.21 21.99
CA LEU A 503 -8.29 5.45 23.43
C LEU A 503 -7.62 4.33 24.24
N ASN A 504 -6.52 4.68 24.90
CA ASN A 504 -5.71 3.77 25.69
C ASN A 504 -5.80 4.09 27.17
N TYR A 505 -5.73 3.06 28.01
CA TYR A 505 -5.67 3.21 29.46
C TYR A 505 -4.35 2.63 29.97
N TYR A 506 -3.79 3.30 30.96
CA TYR A 506 -2.55 2.87 31.62
C TYR A 506 -2.69 3.03 33.11
N THR A 507 -2.04 2.12 33.86
CA THR A 507 -1.80 2.31 35.29
C THR A 507 -0.30 2.25 35.50
N VAL A 508 0.27 3.32 36.06
CA VAL A 508 1.70 3.44 36.36
C VAL A 508 1.85 3.46 37.87
N GLU A 509 2.54 2.48 38.40
CA GLU A 509 2.86 2.35 39.82
C GLU A 509 4.38 2.58 39.97
N THR A 510 4.77 3.65 40.63
CA THR A 510 6.17 3.97 40.91
C THR A 510 6.41 3.97 42.40
N GLN A 511 7.42 3.23 42.81
CA GLN A 511 7.83 3.14 44.21
C GLN A 511 9.29 3.57 44.34
N ASN A 512 9.54 4.52 45.25
CA ASN A 512 10.88 4.84 45.71
C ASN A 512 11.06 4.19 47.11
N VAL A 513 11.88 3.13 47.12
CA VAL A 513 12.06 2.28 48.30
C VAL A 513 12.81 3.01 49.40
N GLU A 514 13.75 3.90 49.06
CA GLU A 514 14.58 4.63 50.05
C GLU A 514 13.75 5.59 50.90
N ASN A 515 12.83 6.28 50.29
CA ASN A 515 11.99 7.29 50.97
C ASN A 515 10.59 6.77 51.32
N ASN A 516 10.31 5.50 51.06
CA ASN A 516 9.01 4.88 51.24
C ASN A 516 7.87 5.68 50.59
N VAL A 517 8.13 6.19 49.37
CA VAL A 517 7.17 6.99 48.61
C VAL A 517 6.62 6.13 47.47
N GLN A 518 5.29 6.19 47.29
CA GLN A 518 4.59 5.50 46.21
C GLN A 518 3.74 6.47 45.39
N TYR A 519 3.75 6.31 44.08
CA TYR A 519 2.89 7.00 43.13
C TYR A 519 2.07 5.97 42.36
N ILE A 520 0.75 6.16 42.31
CA ILE A 520 -0.16 5.33 41.51
C ILE A 520 -0.91 6.27 40.57
N SER A 521 -0.56 6.24 39.31
CA SER A 521 -1.15 7.07 38.26
C SER A 521 -2.04 6.23 37.34
N ARG A 522 -3.34 6.52 37.31
CA ARG A 522 -4.31 5.94 36.38
C ARG A 522 -4.56 6.93 35.27
N GLN A 523 -4.20 6.55 34.04
CA GLN A 523 -4.18 7.43 32.89
C GLN A 523 -5.12 6.94 31.80
N SER A 524 -5.78 7.89 31.13
CA SER A 524 -6.49 7.67 29.87
C SER A 524 -5.93 8.60 28.79
N ILE A 525 -5.43 8.04 27.70
CA ILE A 525 -4.85 8.80 26.60
C ILE A 525 -5.71 8.60 25.35
N GLN A 526 -6.35 9.68 24.92
CA GLN A 526 -7.06 9.73 23.65
C GLN A 526 -6.21 10.45 22.62
N ASN A 527 -5.84 9.76 21.54
CA ASN A 527 -5.11 10.30 20.41
C ASN A 527 -6.06 10.54 19.23
N LYS A 528 -6.19 11.78 18.78
CA LYS A 528 -6.91 12.14 17.56
C LYS A 528 -5.92 12.66 16.54
N ARG A 529 -5.53 11.81 15.58
CA ARG A 529 -4.55 12.13 14.54
C ARG A 529 -5.21 12.21 13.17
N LYS A 530 -4.95 13.30 12.47
CA LYS A 530 -5.27 13.46 11.05
C LYS A 530 -3.96 13.43 10.28
N GLY A 531 -3.89 12.60 9.25
CA GLY A 531 -2.73 12.47 8.38
C GLY A 531 -3.12 12.74 6.93
N PHE A 532 -2.20 13.33 6.20
CA PHE A 532 -2.27 13.53 4.75
C PHE A 532 -0.89 13.22 4.17
N ASP A 533 -0.81 12.23 3.29
CA ASP A 533 0.39 11.87 2.53
C ASP A 533 0.10 12.07 1.05
N ALA A 534 0.98 12.71 0.32
CA ALA A 534 0.90 12.83 -1.13
C ALA A 534 2.26 12.55 -1.74
N SER A 535 2.29 11.68 -2.74
CA SER A 535 3.52 11.32 -3.43
C SER A 535 3.38 11.44 -4.93
N PHE A 536 4.48 11.81 -5.58
CA PHE A 536 4.57 11.92 -7.03
C PHE A 536 5.93 11.42 -7.51
N GLY A 537 5.96 10.54 -8.48
CA GLY A 537 7.16 10.01 -9.09
C GLY A 537 7.11 10.13 -10.62
N LEU A 538 8.19 10.61 -11.19
CA LEU A 538 8.44 10.69 -12.61
C LEU A 538 9.70 9.89 -12.93
N LYS A 539 9.62 8.90 -13.81
CA LYS A 539 10.76 8.17 -14.35
C LYS A 539 10.83 8.38 -15.85
N TYR A 540 11.98 8.78 -16.34
CA TYR A 540 12.28 8.90 -17.77
C TYR A 540 13.36 7.88 -18.15
N GLU A 541 13.07 6.98 -19.09
CA GLU A 541 14.00 5.97 -19.60
C GLU A 541 14.61 6.45 -20.92
N PHE A 542 15.90 6.75 -20.91
CA PHE A 542 16.67 7.09 -22.12
C PHE A 542 16.88 5.85 -22.99
N SER A 543 17.27 4.73 -22.36
CA SER A 543 17.48 3.40 -22.95
C SER A 543 17.36 2.33 -21.85
N ASN A 544 17.56 1.06 -22.18
CA ASN A 544 17.58 -0.02 -21.20
C ASN A 544 18.60 0.25 -20.10
N ASN A 545 18.12 0.26 -18.84
CA ASN A 545 18.90 0.56 -17.64
C ASN A 545 19.52 1.98 -17.58
N HIS A 546 19.20 2.89 -18.52
CA HIS A 546 19.59 4.29 -18.47
C HIS A 546 18.36 5.12 -18.19
N TYR A 547 18.21 5.64 -16.96
CA TYR A 547 17.03 6.37 -16.56
C TYR A 547 17.30 7.42 -15.48
N LEU A 548 16.46 8.43 -15.49
CA LEU A 548 16.35 9.45 -14.46
C LEU A 548 15.00 9.30 -13.75
N GLN A 549 15.00 9.36 -12.43
CA GLN A 549 13.80 9.32 -11.63
C GLN A 549 13.78 10.50 -10.67
N LEU A 550 12.69 11.24 -10.69
CA LEU A 550 12.36 12.28 -9.73
C LEU A 550 11.20 11.79 -8.86
N TYR A 551 11.30 11.95 -7.56
CA TYR A 551 10.26 11.58 -6.62
C TYR A 551 10.09 12.69 -5.58
N ASP A 552 8.85 13.09 -5.34
CA ASP A 552 8.47 14.03 -4.29
C ASP A 552 7.44 13.38 -3.37
N ASP A 553 7.63 13.55 -2.07
CA ASP A 553 6.80 12.97 -1.04
C ASP A 553 6.52 14.01 0.03
N PHE A 554 5.27 14.35 0.19
CA PHE A 554 4.77 15.30 1.17
C PHE A 554 3.94 14.58 2.22
N TYR A 555 4.28 14.77 3.48
CA TYR A 555 3.55 14.26 4.62
C TYR A 555 3.13 15.37 5.56
N TYR A 556 1.88 15.33 6.01
CA TYR A 556 1.35 16.16 7.08
C TYR A 556 0.63 15.32 8.12
N ALA A 557 0.90 15.55 9.39
CA ALA A 557 0.13 14.97 10.49
C ALA A 557 -0.19 16.02 11.55
N GLY A 558 -1.46 16.15 11.86
CA GLY A 558 -1.93 16.85 13.05
C GLY A 558 -2.42 15.86 14.10
N ASN A 559 -1.90 15.92 15.31
CA ASN A 559 -2.29 15.06 16.42
C ASN A 559 -2.74 15.93 17.62
N LYS A 560 -3.88 15.60 18.20
CA LYS A 560 -4.43 16.28 19.39
C LYS A 560 -4.64 15.25 20.50
N PRO A 561 -3.56 14.76 21.13
CA PRO A 561 -3.68 13.88 22.27
C PRO A 561 -4.21 14.63 23.49
N ILE A 562 -5.08 13.95 24.23
CA ILE A 562 -5.55 14.38 25.54
C ILE A 562 -5.22 13.25 26.51
N ASN A 563 -4.31 13.52 27.44
CA ASN A 563 -3.98 12.61 28.53
C ASN A 563 -4.66 13.13 29.81
N LYS A 564 -5.50 12.29 30.41
CA LYS A 564 -6.10 12.56 31.71
C LYS A 564 -5.61 11.52 32.68
N SER A 565 -5.02 11.97 33.79
CA SER A 565 -4.52 11.09 34.82
C SER A 565 -5.00 11.51 36.20
N THR A 566 -5.20 10.49 37.04
CA THR A 566 -5.40 10.65 38.49
C THR A 566 -4.21 9.97 39.15
N THR A 567 -3.39 10.75 39.83
CA THR A 567 -2.20 10.28 40.54
C THR A 567 -2.38 10.37 42.03
N GLU A 568 -2.30 9.25 42.72
CA GLU A 568 -2.22 9.15 44.17
C GLU A 568 -0.76 9.19 44.59
N TYR A 569 -0.39 10.17 45.41
CA TYR A 569 0.91 10.28 46.04
C TYR A 569 0.77 9.84 47.49
N ILE A 570 1.55 8.87 47.88
CA ILE A 570 1.49 8.24 49.20
C ILE A 570 2.91 8.28 49.81
N GLU A 571 3.03 8.92 50.97
CA GLU A 571 4.25 8.97 51.76
C GLU A 571 3.82 8.81 53.24
N PRO A 572 4.70 8.40 54.16
CA PRO A 572 4.37 8.30 55.58
C PRO A 572 3.80 9.60 56.13
N GLY A 573 2.50 9.58 56.50
CA GLY A 573 1.78 10.75 57.02
C GLY A 573 1.19 11.69 55.98
N LEU A 574 1.35 11.44 54.67
CA LEU A 574 0.77 12.26 53.62
C LEU A 574 0.15 11.39 52.53
N HIS A 575 -1.13 11.70 52.21
CA HIS A 575 -1.82 11.12 51.05
C HIS A 575 -2.45 12.24 50.24
N GLU A 576 -1.93 12.49 49.04
CA GLU A 576 -2.42 13.53 48.12
C GLU A 576 -2.95 12.87 46.84
N GLN A 577 -4.06 13.39 46.31
CA GLN A 577 -4.61 13.02 45.02
C GLN A 577 -4.53 14.21 44.09
N ILE A 578 -3.95 13.98 42.89
CA ILE A 578 -3.71 14.99 41.87
C ILE A 578 -4.39 14.55 40.57
N PHE A 579 -5.15 15.45 40.00
CA PHE A 579 -5.72 15.30 38.68
C PHE A 579 -4.87 16.09 37.69
N THR A 580 -4.32 15.40 36.66
CA THR A 580 -3.55 16.04 35.59
C THR A 580 -4.27 15.86 34.27
N GLU A 581 -4.44 16.97 33.55
CA GLU A 581 -4.88 16.96 32.17
C GLU A 581 -3.78 17.57 31.31
N ILE A 582 -3.27 16.81 30.32
CA ILE A 582 -2.30 17.27 29.32
C ILE A 582 -3.01 17.26 27.98
N ALA A 583 -3.25 18.44 27.42
CA ALA A 583 -3.78 18.61 26.07
C ALA A 583 -2.66 19.10 25.16
N SER A 584 -2.34 18.36 24.12
CA SER A 584 -1.33 18.72 23.13
C SER A 584 -1.97 19.03 21.78
N ASN A 585 -1.33 19.94 21.03
CA ASN A 585 -1.60 20.22 19.64
C ASN A 585 -0.29 20.07 18.88
N TYR A 586 -0.04 18.85 18.42
CA TYR A 586 1.15 18.48 17.68
C TYR A 586 0.88 18.50 16.17
N ASN A 587 1.71 19.21 15.43
CA ASN A 587 1.67 19.25 13.98
C ASN A 587 3.06 18.91 13.42
N GLU A 588 3.08 18.08 12.40
CA GLU A 588 4.29 17.65 11.71
C GLU A 588 4.11 17.81 10.21
N LYS A 589 5.10 18.37 9.55
CA LYS A 589 5.19 18.47 8.08
C LYS A 589 6.53 17.93 7.65
N ASN A 590 6.54 17.10 6.65
CA ASN A 590 7.73 16.55 6.04
C ASN A 590 7.59 16.64 4.53
N ASN A 591 8.61 17.13 3.86
CA ASN A 591 8.73 17.10 2.41
C ASN A 591 10.07 16.48 2.06
N ARG A 592 10.07 15.52 1.14
CA ARG A 592 11.25 14.85 0.63
C ARG A 592 11.27 14.89 -0.89
N LEU A 593 12.28 15.51 -1.44
CA LEU A 593 12.58 15.50 -2.86
C LEU A 593 13.77 14.56 -3.10
N ASN A 594 13.61 13.59 -3.98
CA ASN A 594 14.63 12.63 -4.36
C ASN A 594 14.86 12.65 -5.86
N LEU A 595 16.12 12.73 -6.29
CA LEU A 595 16.56 12.54 -7.66
C LEU A 595 17.48 11.31 -7.72
N PHE A 596 17.11 10.35 -8.53
CA PHE A 596 17.92 9.15 -8.77
C PHE A 596 18.25 9.04 -10.26
N TYR A 597 19.54 8.90 -10.58
CA TYR A 597 20.04 8.75 -11.94
C TYR A 597 20.86 7.47 -12.05
N ASN A 598 20.50 6.62 -13.00
CA ASN A 598 21.20 5.37 -13.29
C ASN A 598 21.81 5.44 -14.69
N LEU A 599 23.12 5.46 -14.76
CA LEU A 599 23.90 5.58 -16.01
C LEU A 599 24.67 4.29 -16.28
N PRO A 600 24.34 3.52 -17.32
CA PRO A 600 25.18 2.41 -17.77
C PRO A 600 26.52 2.94 -18.27
N VAL A 601 27.64 2.36 -17.77
CA VAL A 601 29.01 2.80 -18.16
C VAL A 601 29.69 1.75 -19.02
N LEU A 602 29.60 0.48 -18.61
CA LEU A 602 30.16 -0.66 -19.30
C LEU A 602 29.11 -1.76 -19.38
N LYS A 603 29.38 -2.82 -20.17
CA LYS A 603 28.52 -4.00 -20.15
C LYS A 603 28.42 -4.54 -18.72
N ASP A 604 27.20 -4.64 -18.20
CA ASP A 604 26.88 -5.11 -16.84
C ASP A 604 27.37 -4.20 -15.70
N SER A 605 27.73 -2.93 -15.97
CA SER A 605 28.15 -1.96 -14.98
C SER A 605 27.43 -0.62 -15.13
N HIS A 606 27.15 0.03 -14.02
CA HIS A 606 26.45 1.33 -14.02
C HIS A 606 26.90 2.22 -12.86
N LEU A 607 26.70 3.52 -13.05
CA LEU A 607 26.81 4.54 -12.01
C LEU A 607 25.42 4.90 -11.53
N GLU A 608 25.25 4.96 -10.24
CA GLU A 608 24.04 5.43 -9.54
C GLU A 608 24.37 6.74 -8.83
N LEU A 609 23.63 7.80 -9.14
CA LEU A 609 23.63 9.04 -8.38
C LEU A 609 22.28 9.17 -7.68
N ASN A 610 22.30 9.32 -6.36
CA ASN A 610 21.11 9.55 -5.55
C ASN A 610 21.27 10.85 -4.77
N LEU A 611 20.35 11.80 -4.96
CA LEU A 611 20.31 13.08 -4.26
C LEU A 611 18.98 13.16 -3.50
N ASP A 612 19.04 13.42 -2.21
CA ASP A 612 17.86 13.66 -1.38
C ASP A 612 17.93 15.02 -0.71
N TYR A 613 16.83 15.75 -0.72
CA TYR A 613 16.55 16.86 0.14
C TYR A 613 15.34 16.55 1.01
N ILE A 614 15.49 16.68 2.33
CA ILE A 614 14.41 16.45 3.29
C ILE A 614 14.25 17.70 4.15
N HIS A 615 13.05 18.24 4.18
CA HIS A 615 12.63 19.30 5.08
C HIS A 615 11.53 18.79 6.00
N GLN A 616 11.77 18.83 7.31
CA GLN A 616 10.78 18.46 8.31
C GLN A 616 10.60 19.56 9.33
N SER A 617 9.36 19.88 9.66
CA SER A 617 9.02 20.77 10.78
C SER A 617 8.02 20.10 11.70
N SER A 618 8.20 20.29 12.99
CA SER A 618 7.28 19.84 14.03
C SER A 618 7.02 20.96 15.03
N ASP A 619 5.76 21.15 15.37
CA ASP A 619 5.31 22.08 16.40
C ASP A 619 4.43 21.31 17.40
N ASP A 620 4.78 21.35 18.68
CA ASP A 620 3.99 20.76 19.79
C ASP A 620 3.72 21.83 20.83
N ASN A 621 2.46 22.14 21.03
CA ASN A 621 1.98 23.05 22.05
C ASN A 621 1.17 22.25 23.07
N GLN A 622 1.70 22.08 24.26
CA GLN A 622 1.07 21.37 25.36
C GLN A 622 0.56 22.32 26.42
N THR A 623 -0.68 22.13 26.84
CA THR A 623 -1.26 22.76 28.02
C THR A 623 -1.43 21.71 29.11
N ILE A 624 -0.85 21.93 30.27
CA ILE A 624 -0.85 21.02 31.41
C ILE A 624 -1.63 21.70 32.56
N LYS A 625 -2.66 21.01 33.05
CA LYS A 625 -3.45 21.43 34.23
C LYS A 625 -3.30 20.39 35.32
N ASN A 626 -2.73 20.81 36.42
CA ASN A 626 -2.65 20.01 37.65
C ASN A 626 -3.60 20.58 38.67
N SER A 627 -4.53 19.77 39.14
CA SER A 627 -5.49 20.17 40.19
C SER A 627 -5.52 19.18 41.35
N ASN A 628 -5.56 19.67 42.54
CA ASN A 628 -5.89 18.94 43.74
C ASN A 628 -7.12 19.61 44.42
N LYS A 629 -7.51 19.14 45.60
CA LYS A 629 -8.71 19.68 46.33
C LYS A 629 -8.63 21.18 46.64
N GLN A 630 -7.42 21.78 46.60
CA GLN A 630 -7.21 23.16 47.08
C GLN A 630 -6.74 24.12 45.98
N LYS A 631 -6.01 23.64 44.94
CA LYS A 631 -5.37 24.51 43.95
C LYS A 631 -5.36 23.87 42.58
N THR A 632 -5.52 24.69 41.55
CA THR A 632 -5.29 24.34 40.16
C THR A 632 -4.12 25.17 39.64
N ASN A 633 -3.10 24.49 39.09
CA ASN A 633 -1.98 25.10 38.40
C ASN A 633 -2.06 24.79 36.93
N GLU A 634 -1.90 25.79 36.09
CA GLU A 634 -1.83 25.64 34.61
C GLU A 634 -0.51 26.18 34.09
N PHE A 635 0.15 25.44 33.22
CA PHE A 635 1.35 25.86 32.54
C PHE A 635 1.40 25.30 31.12
N CYS A 636 2.28 25.85 30.27
CA CYS A 636 2.42 25.41 28.90
C CYS A 636 3.85 24.98 28.59
N ILE A 637 3.96 24.03 27.68
CA ILE A 637 5.23 23.63 27.06
C ILE A 637 5.07 23.78 25.56
N ILE A 638 5.99 24.49 24.94
CA ILE A 638 6.04 24.66 23.49
C ILE A 638 7.34 24.07 23.00
N TYR A 639 7.24 23.17 22.04
CA TYR A 639 8.39 22.62 21.33
C TYR A 639 8.25 22.84 19.83
N LYS A 640 9.33 23.30 19.19
CA LYS A 640 9.42 23.43 17.74
C LYS A 640 10.72 22.85 17.25
N GLY A 641 10.65 22.01 16.22
CA GLY A 641 11.81 21.41 15.57
C GLY A 641 11.78 21.66 14.06
N ARG A 642 12.94 21.99 13.48
CA ARG A 642 13.08 22.13 12.02
C ARG A 642 14.33 21.41 11.57
N TYR A 643 14.18 20.44 10.70
CA TYR A 643 15.25 19.64 10.12
C TYR A 643 15.41 19.94 8.64
N ASN A 644 16.65 20.15 8.21
CA ASN A 644 17.02 20.17 6.81
C ASN A 644 18.13 19.15 6.60
N VAL A 645 17.93 18.22 5.68
CA VAL A 645 18.88 17.15 5.37
C VAL A 645 19.18 17.15 3.89
N TYR A 646 20.44 17.18 3.54
CA TYR A 646 20.96 16.99 2.19
C TYR A 646 21.76 15.73 2.16
N LEU A 647 21.42 14.80 1.25
CA LEU A 647 22.12 13.55 1.03
C LEU A 647 22.58 13.49 -0.42
N ALA A 648 23.81 13.07 -0.63
CA ALA A 648 24.34 12.77 -1.95
C ALA A 648 25.09 11.44 -1.89
N GLN A 649 24.75 10.51 -2.78
CA GLN A 649 25.38 9.20 -2.86
C GLN A 649 25.76 8.93 -4.31
N LEU A 650 27.01 8.57 -4.52
CA LEU A 650 27.54 8.15 -5.83
C LEU A 650 28.07 6.73 -5.70
N ASN A 651 27.50 5.82 -6.48
CA ASN A 651 27.85 4.40 -6.45
C ASN A 651 28.20 3.90 -7.84
N TYR A 652 29.31 3.25 -7.97
CA TYR A 652 29.61 2.37 -9.09
C TYR A 652 29.24 0.94 -8.73
N VAL A 653 28.48 0.27 -9.55
CA VAL A 653 28.04 -1.11 -9.39
C VAL A 653 28.41 -1.89 -10.65
N GLY A 654 29.14 -2.96 -10.50
CA GLY A 654 29.56 -3.79 -11.64
C GLY A 654 30.86 -4.53 -11.37
N THR A 655 31.52 -4.95 -12.46
CA THR A 655 32.82 -5.63 -12.36
C THR A 655 33.91 -4.61 -12.04
N LEU A 656 34.60 -4.81 -10.92
CA LEU A 656 35.64 -3.91 -10.42
C LEU A 656 37.06 -4.35 -10.84
N TRP A 657 37.35 -5.64 -10.79
CA TRP A 657 38.69 -6.14 -11.10
C TRP A 657 38.66 -7.64 -11.41
N ARG A 658 39.20 -8.07 -12.54
CA ARG A 658 39.43 -9.48 -12.94
C ARG A 658 38.31 -10.45 -12.51
N SER A 659 37.08 -10.19 -12.91
CA SER A 659 35.90 -11.00 -12.54
C SER A 659 35.45 -10.93 -11.07
N PHE A 660 35.85 -9.91 -10.30
CA PHE A 660 35.19 -9.54 -9.05
C PHE A 660 34.09 -8.52 -9.33
N ASP A 661 32.86 -8.91 -9.04
CA ASP A 661 31.73 -7.98 -9.02
C ASP A 661 31.74 -7.21 -7.70
N GLY A 662 31.19 -6.01 -7.70
CA GLY A 662 31.11 -5.25 -6.47
C GLY A 662 30.60 -3.83 -6.64
N ASN A 663 30.80 -3.06 -5.60
CA ASN A 663 30.38 -1.67 -5.51
C ASN A 663 31.48 -0.81 -4.90
N LEU A 664 31.68 0.35 -5.46
CA LEU A 664 32.48 1.42 -4.90
C LEU A 664 31.56 2.62 -4.68
N GLY A 665 31.62 3.27 -3.51
CA GLY A 665 30.71 4.40 -3.27
C GLY A 665 31.27 5.48 -2.37
N LEU A 666 30.66 6.65 -2.53
CA LEU A 666 30.86 7.86 -1.75
C LEU A 666 29.50 8.36 -1.28
N ASP A 667 29.36 8.56 0.04
CA ASP A 667 28.16 9.14 0.62
C ASP A 667 28.51 10.46 1.33
N TYR A 668 27.71 11.47 1.15
CA TYR A 668 27.75 12.72 1.87
C TYR A 668 26.39 13.04 2.48
N MET A 669 26.36 13.44 3.74
CA MET A 669 25.19 13.93 4.42
C MET A 669 25.51 15.22 5.17
N ASN A 670 24.62 16.19 5.05
CA ASN A 670 24.63 17.40 5.87
C ASN A 670 23.22 17.61 6.45
N LEU A 671 23.14 17.60 7.77
CA LEU A 671 21.90 17.80 8.51
C LEU A 671 22.04 19.03 9.40
N THR A 672 21.00 19.85 9.39
CA THR A 672 20.83 20.96 10.36
C THR A 672 19.49 20.77 11.06
N ASN A 673 19.52 20.73 12.37
CA ASN A 673 18.33 20.67 13.21
C ASN A 673 18.29 21.87 14.14
N ASN A 674 17.30 22.71 13.98
CA ASN A 674 17.01 23.85 14.83
C ASN A 674 15.86 23.49 15.75
N THR A 675 16.07 23.61 17.06
CA THR A 675 15.06 23.31 18.07
C THR A 675 14.80 24.53 18.94
N PHE A 676 13.54 24.72 19.27
CA PHE A 676 13.10 25.72 20.25
C PHE A 676 12.23 25.04 21.29
N SER A 677 12.50 25.30 22.56
CA SER A 677 11.65 24.85 23.65
C SER A 677 11.37 25.99 24.63
N TYR A 678 10.13 26.11 25.04
CA TYR A 678 9.64 27.04 26.04
C TYR A 678 8.84 26.29 27.09
N ASN A 679 9.11 26.56 28.35
CA ASN A 679 8.40 25.95 29.47
C ASN A 679 8.24 27.00 30.57
N ASN A 680 7.02 27.25 31.06
CA ASN A 680 6.73 28.18 32.16
C ASN A 680 6.38 27.48 33.48
N ALA A 681 6.64 26.16 33.61
CA ALA A 681 6.44 25.43 34.86
C ALA A 681 7.45 25.84 35.93
N GLU A 682 7.00 26.06 37.17
CA GLU A 682 7.85 26.43 38.30
C GLU A 682 8.89 25.37 38.66
N MET A 683 8.56 24.07 38.48
CA MET A 683 9.47 22.94 38.75
C MET A 683 10.65 22.82 37.80
N ALA A 684 10.46 23.29 36.58
CA ALA A 684 11.48 23.29 35.54
C ALA A 684 11.86 24.75 35.27
N LYS A 685 12.38 25.48 36.30
CA LYS A 685 12.83 26.86 36.06
C LYS A 685 13.69 26.94 34.83
N ALA A 686 12.98 27.14 33.77
CA ALA A 686 13.36 27.71 32.50
C ALA A 686 14.59 27.10 31.83
N ILE A 687 14.45 25.93 31.28
CA ILE A 687 15.28 25.64 30.09
C ILE A 687 14.47 26.10 28.87
N ASN A 688 14.31 27.42 28.75
CA ASN A 688 13.96 28.05 27.49
C ASN A 688 15.21 27.96 26.65
N ASN A 689 15.21 27.11 25.65
CA ASN A 689 16.39 26.79 24.92
C ASN A 689 16.19 26.85 23.41
N GLU A 690 17.05 27.59 22.74
CA GLU A 690 17.23 27.51 21.28
C GLU A 690 18.52 26.72 21.01
N GLY A 691 18.39 25.59 20.36
CA GLY A 691 19.49 24.72 20.02
C GLY A 691 19.67 24.53 18.53
N GLU A 692 20.90 24.59 18.04
CA GLU A 692 21.27 24.22 16.69
C GLU A 692 22.17 23.00 16.71
N HIS A 693 21.72 21.88 16.13
CA HIS A 693 22.54 20.70 15.88
C HIS A 693 22.90 20.64 14.40
N LYS A 694 24.20 20.53 14.12
CA LYS A 694 24.71 20.25 12.78
C LYS A 694 25.41 18.91 12.77
N GLU A 695 25.04 18.07 11.82
CA GLU A 695 25.69 16.80 11.57
C GLU A 695 26.19 16.75 10.14
N GLN A 696 27.48 16.50 9.96
CA GLN A 696 28.09 16.25 8.66
C GLN A 696 28.69 14.86 8.67
N GLN A 697 28.35 14.07 7.67
CA GLN A 697 28.90 12.72 7.51
C GLN A 697 29.46 12.56 6.11
N ILE A 698 30.67 11.98 6.04
CA ILE A 698 31.29 11.56 4.79
C ILE A 698 31.66 10.08 4.96
N ALA A 699 31.35 9.28 3.96
CA ALA A 699 31.72 7.87 3.98
C ALA A 699 32.23 7.39 2.62
N TYR A 700 33.24 6.56 2.65
CA TYR A 700 33.80 5.88 1.49
C TYR A 700 33.68 4.38 1.72
N TYR A 701 33.29 3.62 0.68
CA TYR A 701 33.25 2.18 0.83
C TYR A 701 33.63 1.44 -0.46
N ILE A 702 34.14 0.24 -0.27
CA ILE A 702 34.37 -0.75 -1.32
C ILE A 702 33.82 -2.10 -0.85
N ASN A 703 33.14 -2.78 -1.76
CA ASN A 703 32.59 -4.11 -1.53
C ASN A 703 32.88 -4.97 -2.76
N LEU A 704 33.49 -6.12 -2.54
CA LEU A 704 33.87 -7.08 -3.59
C LEU A 704 33.10 -8.37 -3.39
N LYS A 705 32.67 -8.97 -4.50
CA LYS A 705 31.96 -10.25 -4.54
C LYS A 705 32.62 -11.18 -5.54
N LYS A 706 32.68 -12.46 -5.20
CA LYS A 706 33.15 -13.51 -6.10
C LYS A 706 32.36 -14.78 -5.88
N GLN A 707 31.83 -15.35 -6.96
CA GLN A 707 31.23 -16.66 -6.97
C GLN A 707 32.23 -17.68 -7.46
N LEU A 708 32.52 -18.72 -6.65
CA LEU A 708 33.45 -19.81 -6.93
C LEU A 708 32.69 -21.14 -6.79
N ASN A 709 32.16 -21.69 -7.89
CA ASN A 709 31.36 -22.93 -7.87
C ASN A 709 30.35 -22.99 -6.70
N LYS A 710 30.71 -23.72 -5.64
CA LYS A 710 29.86 -23.90 -4.43
C LYS A 710 30.02 -22.79 -3.42
N PHE A 711 31.01 -21.90 -3.55
CA PHE A 711 31.33 -20.86 -2.58
C PHE A 711 31.01 -19.47 -3.13
N GLY A 712 30.28 -18.68 -2.39
CA GLY A 712 30.11 -17.26 -2.62
C GLY A 712 30.90 -16.47 -1.56
N LEU A 713 31.80 -15.61 -1.99
CA LEU A 713 32.61 -14.75 -1.09
C LEU A 713 32.19 -13.30 -1.31
N GLN A 714 32.01 -12.57 -0.22
CA GLN A 714 31.83 -11.14 -0.24
C GLN A 714 32.63 -10.51 0.89
N ALA A 715 33.40 -9.49 0.59
CA ALA A 715 34.14 -8.72 1.58
C ALA A 715 34.06 -7.23 1.25
N GLY A 716 33.96 -6.42 2.29
CA GLY A 716 33.87 -4.98 2.10
C GLY A 716 34.36 -4.22 3.31
N ILE A 717 34.67 -2.96 3.10
CA ILE A 717 35.09 -2.03 4.13
C ILE A 717 34.45 -0.67 3.88
N ARG A 718 33.98 -0.04 4.94
CA ARG A 718 33.42 1.30 4.93
C ARG A 718 34.11 2.14 6.00
N TYR A 719 34.56 3.32 5.64
CA TYR A 719 35.09 4.32 6.54
C TYR A 719 34.11 5.50 6.62
N GLU A 720 33.70 5.87 7.83
CA GLU A 720 32.80 7.00 8.08
C GLU A 720 33.47 8.03 9.00
N THR A 721 33.37 9.29 8.63
CA THR A 721 33.68 10.43 9.47
C THR A 721 32.40 11.18 9.75
N VAL A 722 32.04 11.34 11.02
CA VAL A 722 30.88 12.10 11.47
C VAL A 722 31.37 13.28 12.31
N ARG A 723 30.92 14.49 11.96
CA ARG A 723 31.18 15.71 12.71
C ARG A 723 29.87 16.22 13.28
N LEU A 724 29.75 16.21 14.60
CA LEU A 724 28.60 16.73 15.32
C LEU A 724 28.98 18.09 15.92
N LYS A 725 28.15 19.11 15.69
CA LYS A 725 28.25 20.41 16.34
C LYS A 725 26.94 20.69 17.04
N TYR A 726 27.01 21.08 18.29
CA TYR A 726 25.89 21.57 19.06
C TYR A 726 26.13 22.99 19.52
N LYS A 727 25.17 23.87 19.31
CA LYS A 727 25.14 25.24 19.80
C LYS A 727 23.89 25.42 20.64
N ASP A 728 24.04 25.96 21.82
CA ASP A 728 23.00 26.36 22.75
C ASP A 728 23.15 27.83 23.14
N THR A 729 22.01 28.48 23.42
CA THR A 729 22.00 29.91 23.79
C THR A 729 22.47 30.21 25.20
N LYS A 730 22.56 29.23 26.11
CA LYS A 730 22.77 29.50 27.55
C LYS A 730 24.05 28.97 28.22
N GLU A 731 24.62 27.84 27.86
CA GLU A 731 25.76 27.29 28.65
C GLU A 731 26.75 26.40 27.90
N TYR A 732 26.41 25.86 26.74
CA TYR A 732 27.26 24.92 26.00
C TYR A 732 27.76 25.51 24.69
N ALA A 733 28.61 26.51 24.78
CA ALA A 733 29.25 27.11 23.61
C ALA A 733 30.04 26.04 22.81
N GLY A 734 29.39 25.53 21.75
CA GLY A 734 30.03 24.97 20.59
C GLY A 734 30.84 23.68 20.79
N GLN A 735 30.30 22.68 21.48
CA GLN A 735 30.96 21.38 21.49
C GLN A 735 30.96 20.75 20.08
N THR A 736 32.18 20.46 19.60
CA THR A 736 32.34 19.73 18.32
C THR A 736 32.90 18.34 18.64
N LYS A 737 32.14 17.30 18.34
CA LYS A 737 32.56 15.90 18.45
C LYS A 737 32.84 15.35 17.05
N ARG A 738 34.04 14.76 16.87
CA ARG A 738 34.41 14.08 15.64
C ARG A 738 34.55 12.59 15.90
N ILE A 739 33.85 11.77 15.10
CA ILE A 739 33.83 10.32 15.21
C ILE A 739 34.32 9.76 13.88
N ASN A 740 35.42 9.03 13.94
CA ASN A 740 35.99 8.33 12.80
C ASN A 740 35.88 6.83 13.06
N SER A 741 35.25 6.09 12.15
CA SER A 741 35.01 4.66 12.40
C SER A 741 35.13 3.84 11.12
N LEU A 742 35.66 2.63 11.30
CA LEU A 742 35.83 1.63 10.26
C LEU A 742 34.81 0.51 10.45
N PHE A 743 34.14 0.12 9.38
CA PHE A 743 33.05 -0.88 9.33
C PHE A 743 33.41 -1.99 8.35
N PRO A 744 34.15 -3.03 8.79
CA PRO A 744 34.40 -4.20 7.98
C PRO A 744 33.13 -5.05 7.85
N PHE A 745 33.03 -5.74 6.73
CA PHE A 745 31.99 -6.70 6.39
C PHE A 745 32.61 -7.90 5.69
N MET A 746 32.16 -9.10 6.05
CA MET A 746 32.54 -10.35 5.37
C MET A 746 31.37 -11.31 5.35
N SER A 747 31.16 -11.99 4.23
CA SER A 747 30.15 -13.03 4.08
C SER A 747 30.71 -14.19 3.25
N LEU A 748 30.52 -15.39 3.78
CA LEU A 748 30.81 -16.66 3.13
C LEU A 748 29.52 -17.42 2.94
N GLU A 749 29.19 -17.77 1.71
CA GLU A 749 28.07 -18.64 1.36
C GLU A 749 28.59 -19.97 0.83
N VAL A 750 27.97 -21.07 1.23
CA VAL A 750 28.37 -22.43 0.83
C VAL A 750 27.15 -23.21 0.41
N ASN A 751 27.07 -23.60 -0.86
CA ASN A 751 26.07 -24.51 -1.39
C ASN A 751 26.54 -25.96 -1.15
N LEU A 752 26.20 -26.53 0.03
CA LEU A 752 26.59 -27.89 0.38
C LEU A 752 25.98 -28.93 -0.53
N SER A 753 24.74 -28.71 -0.96
CA SER A 753 23.99 -29.55 -1.88
C SER A 753 22.92 -28.74 -2.60
N SER A 754 22.16 -29.35 -3.50
CA SER A 754 20.99 -28.73 -4.15
C SER A 754 19.89 -28.29 -3.15
N LYS A 755 19.91 -28.85 -1.93
CA LYS A 755 18.92 -28.57 -0.87
C LYS A 755 19.46 -27.69 0.27
N TRP A 756 20.76 -27.76 0.56
CA TRP A 756 21.37 -27.04 1.69
C TRP A 756 22.25 -25.89 1.24
N ASN A 757 21.92 -24.70 1.72
CA ASN A 757 22.74 -23.50 1.58
C ASN A 757 23.07 -22.95 2.98
N LEU A 758 24.34 -22.76 3.26
CA LEU A 758 24.86 -22.15 4.51
C LEU A 758 25.38 -20.74 4.22
N SER A 759 25.28 -19.85 5.18
CA SER A 759 25.85 -18.51 5.13
C SER A 759 26.41 -18.11 6.48
N LEU A 760 27.65 -17.68 6.49
CA LEU A 760 28.34 -17.09 7.63
C LEU A 760 28.63 -15.62 7.32
N THR A 761 28.27 -14.71 8.20
CA THR A 761 28.46 -13.27 7.98
C THR A 761 28.99 -12.60 9.23
N TYR A 762 29.92 -11.66 9.05
CA TYR A 762 30.37 -10.72 10.08
C TYR A 762 30.15 -9.30 9.58
N ASP A 763 29.61 -8.42 10.44
CA ASP A 763 29.56 -6.99 10.20
C ASP A 763 29.77 -6.18 11.49
N ARG A 764 30.33 -4.97 11.34
CA ARG A 764 30.38 -3.97 12.39
C ARG A 764 29.47 -2.81 12.03
N LYS A 765 28.71 -2.29 13.03
CA LYS A 765 27.72 -1.21 12.87
C LYS A 765 27.85 -0.18 13.99
N MET A 766 27.26 1.01 13.76
CA MET A 766 27.25 2.08 14.75
C MET A 766 25.88 2.78 14.74
N ASN A 767 25.38 3.08 15.94
CA ASN A 767 24.24 3.98 16.11
C ASN A 767 24.71 5.23 16.89
N LEU A 768 24.43 6.39 16.33
CA LEU A 768 24.57 7.64 17.06
C LEU A 768 23.38 7.80 18.03
N PRO A 769 23.58 8.45 19.20
CA PRO A 769 22.47 8.85 20.05
C PRO A 769 21.49 9.72 19.26
N SER A 770 20.19 9.56 19.50
CA SER A 770 19.19 10.43 18.87
C SER A 770 19.30 11.87 19.40
N TYR A 771 18.85 12.86 18.61
CA TYR A 771 18.86 14.26 19.07
C TYR A 771 18.03 14.45 20.34
N GLN A 772 16.92 13.69 20.50
CA GLN A 772 16.12 13.71 21.71
C GLN A 772 16.87 13.14 22.93
N GLN A 773 17.76 12.18 22.74
CA GLN A 773 18.61 11.65 23.81
C GLN A 773 19.77 12.58 24.19
N LEU A 774 20.27 13.36 23.21
CA LEU A 774 21.36 14.32 23.46
C LEU A 774 20.86 15.65 24.02
N ASN A 775 19.63 16.04 23.68
CA ASN A 775 19.14 17.39 23.99
C ASN A 775 18.62 17.46 25.43
N PRO A 776 19.11 18.39 26.28
CA PRO A 776 18.65 18.57 27.64
C PRO A 776 17.23 19.18 27.76
N ILE A 777 16.38 19.01 26.79
CA ILE A 777 14.98 19.41 26.83
C ILE A 777 14.17 18.49 27.75
N ILE A 778 13.40 19.11 28.65
CA ILE A 778 12.53 18.37 29.59
C ILE A 778 11.25 17.97 28.88
N THR A 779 10.93 16.68 28.92
CA THR A 779 9.62 16.13 28.55
C THR A 779 8.86 15.82 29.84
N TYR A 780 7.78 16.51 30.08
CA TYR A 780 6.96 16.37 31.28
C TYR A 780 6.01 15.15 31.17
N TYR A 781 6.00 14.30 32.18
CA TYR A 781 5.06 13.20 32.29
C TYR A 781 3.93 13.50 33.26
N ASP A 782 4.28 13.94 34.48
CA ASP A 782 3.36 14.37 35.53
C ASP A 782 4.07 15.28 36.55
N LYS A 783 3.36 15.67 37.65
CA LYS A 783 3.91 16.54 38.71
C LYS A 783 5.21 15.98 39.31
N TYR A 784 5.44 14.66 39.28
CA TYR A 784 6.55 13.99 39.99
C TYR A 784 7.52 13.29 39.02
N SER A 785 7.32 13.40 37.70
CA SER A 785 8.21 12.74 36.76
C SER A 785 8.42 13.52 35.46
N TYR A 786 9.68 13.54 35.00
CA TYR A 786 10.05 14.11 33.72
C TYR A 786 11.23 13.34 33.08
N ARG A 787 11.39 13.51 31.77
CA ARG A 787 12.53 13.00 31.00
C ARG A 787 13.46 14.15 30.60
N ILE A 788 14.77 13.92 30.64
CA ILE A 788 15.80 14.86 30.16
C ILE A 788 16.85 14.11 29.36
N GLY A 789 17.39 14.71 28.29
CA GLY A 789 18.48 14.12 27.52
C GLY A 789 19.85 14.25 28.22
N ASN A 790 20.86 13.59 27.63
CA ASN A 790 22.25 13.57 28.14
C ASN A 790 23.22 13.84 26.97
N SER A 791 23.84 15.02 26.96
CA SER A 791 24.79 15.43 25.92
C SER A 791 26.09 14.63 25.90
N ASN A 792 26.42 13.90 26.98
CA ASN A 792 27.64 13.12 27.13
C ASN A 792 27.57 11.71 26.54
N LEU A 793 26.48 11.35 25.93
CA LEU A 793 26.27 10.03 25.33
C LEU A 793 27.33 9.73 24.25
N GLU A 794 27.83 8.50 24.29
CA GLU A 794 28.73 7.92 23.31
C GLU A 794 27.95 7.12 22.25
N PRO A 795 28.49 6.98 21.01
CA PRO A 795 27.90 6.09 20.02
C PRO A 795 27.90 4.63 20.47
N VAL A 796 26.86 3.92 20.06
CA VAL A 796 26.72 2.48 20.28
C VAL A 796 27.36 1.73 19.13
N TYR A 797 28.21 0.76 19.40
CA TYR A 797 28.88 -0.10 18.42
C TYR A 797 28.38 -1.53 18.53
N PHE A 798 28.14 -2.15 17.39
CA PHE A 798 27.69 -3.54 17.25
C PHE A 798 28.71 -4.32 16.44
N ASN A 799 29.13 -5.48 16.92
CA ASN A 799 29.86 -6.48 16.15
C ASN A 799 28.99 -7.73 16.08
N ASN A 800 28.52 -8.04 14.87
CA ASN A 800 27.51 -9.08 14.63
C ASN A 800 28.15 -10.26 13.88
N PHE A 801 27.91 -11.46 14.37
CA PHE A 801 28.23 -12.72 13.70
C PHE A 801 26.92 -13.46 13.45
N SER A 802 26.65 -13.83 12.22
CA SER A 802 25.41 -14.51 11.84
C SER A 802 25.73 -15.79 11.07
N LEU A 803 25.17 -16.90 11.52
CA LEU A 803 25.15 -18.17 10.80
C LEU A 803 23.71 -18.47 10.39
N SER A 804 23.48 -18.84 9.15
CA SER A 804 22.17 -19.33 8.74
C SER A 804 22.25 -20.47 7.76
N ALA A 805 21.31 -21.42 7.86
CA ALA A 805 21.19 -22.59 7.04
C ALA A 805 19.79 -22.63 6.42
N LEU A 806 19.71 -22.64 5.09
CA LEU A 806 18.47 -22.75 4.34
C LEU A 806 18.36 -24.16 3.75
N TYR A 807 17.29 -24.88 4.11
CA TYR A 807 16.98 -26.22 3.60
C TYR A 807 15.81 -26.18 2.61
N ASP A 808 16.04 -26.68 1.42
CA ASP A 808 15.08 -26.83 0.30
C ASP A 808 14.19 -25.61 0.05
N ASN A 809 14.65 -24.40 0.40
CA ASN A 809 13.88 -23.16 0.35
C ASN A 809 12.57 -23.18 1.16
N ILE A 810 12.48 -24.02 2.19
CA ILE A 810 11.30 -24.19 3.06
C ILE A 810 11.64 -23.83 4.51
N LEU A 811 12.79 -24.28 5.00
CA LEU A 811 13.22 -24.10 6.38
C LEU A 811 14.51 -23.28 6.43
N ASN A 812 14.47 -22.16 7.16
CA ASN A 812 15.66 -21.37 7.45
C ASN A 812 15.96 -21.39 8.96
N LEU A 813 17.10 -21.95 9.32
CA LEU A 813 17.65 -21.94 10.68
C LEU A 813 18.69 -20.82 10.76
N TYR A 814 18.75 -20.14 11.89
CA TYR A 814 19.75 -19.09 12.09
C TYR A 814 20.20 -18.99 13.54
N ALA A 815 21.46 -18.57 13.71
CA ALA A 815 22.04 -18.18 14.97
C ALA A 815 22.80 -16.86 14.77
N GLU A 816 22.59 -15.91 15.65
CA GLU A 816 23.23 -14.61 15.64
C GLU A 816 23.85 -14.33 17.00
N TYR A 817 25.09 -13.82 17.00
CA TYR A 817 25.75 -13.28 18.18
C TYR A 817 26.12 -11.84 17.93
N SER A 818 25.70 -10.94 18.82
CA SER A 818 26.03 -9.51 18.78
C SER A 818 26.79 -9.11 20.05
N PHE A 819 27.96 -8.55 19.87
CA PHE A 819 28.72 -7.87 20.94
C PHE A 819 28.50 -6.37 20.81
N ILE A 820 27.85 -5.77 21.82
CA ILE A 820 27.39 -4.36 21.80
C ILE A 820 28.20 -3.59 22.82
N ARG A 821 28.75 -2.44 22.41
CA ARG A 821 29.45 -1.50 23.30
C ARG A 821 28.70 -0.19 23.40
N ASN A 822 28.73 0.43 24.61
CA ASN A 822 28.11 1.72 24.90
C ASN A 822 26.58 1.75 24.58
N GLN A 823 25.87 0.65 24.83
CA GLN A 823 24.41 0.61 24.62
C GLN A 823 23.73 1.71 25.43
N ILE A 824 22.82 2.46 24.82
CA ILE A 824 22.09 3.51 25.52
C ILE A 824 20.84 2.91 26.16
N GLN A 825 20.66 3.19 27.45
CA GLN A 825 19.54 2.76 28.26
C GLN A 825 18.93 3.98 28.98
N GLU A 826 17.61 4.11 28.98
CA GLU A 826 16.92 5.10 29.81
C GLU A 826 16.70 4.53 31.20
N VAL A 827 17.11 5.27 32.22
CA VAL A 827 17.01 4.85 33.60
C VAL A 827 16.34 5.92 34.47
N PRO A 828 15.43 5.54 35.38
CA PRO A 828 14.83 6.47 36.32
C PRO A 828 15.80 6.74 37.49
N MET A 829 15.97 8.01 37.84
CA MET A 829 16.78 8.47 38.97
C MET A 829 16.03 9.52 39.78
N ALA A 830 16.25 9.58 41.08
CA ALA A 830 15.76 10.70 41.88
C ALA A 830 16.46 12.00 41.41
N ASP A 831 15.71 13.08 41.32
CA ASP A 831 16.29 14.39 41.03
C ASP A 831 17.13 14.91 42.23
N ALA A 832 18.31 15.42 41.93
CA ALA A 832 19.24 15.90 43.00
C ALA A 832 18.69 17.13 43.74
N ALA A 833 17.90 17.99 43.05
CA ALA A 833 17.34 19.19 43.62
C ALA A 833 16.02 18.93 44.41
N ASN A 834 15.28 17.91 44.00
CA ASN A 834 14.03 17.50 44.64
C ASN A 834 13.87 15.98 44.58
N ARG A 835 14.25 15.29 45.66
CA ARG A 835 14.22 13.82 45.73
C ARG A 835 12.81 13.19 45.60
N GLN A 836 11.74 13.99 45.68
CA GLN A 836 10.40 13.54 45.40
C GLN A 836 10.11 13.42 43.90
N VAL A 837 10.97 13.99 43.05
CA VAL A 837 10.82 14.00 41.60
C VAL A 837 11.73 12.96 40.97
N ILE A 838 11.18 12.20 40.03
CA ILE A 838 11.91 11.18 39.26
C ILE A 838 12.25 11.76 37.90
N LYS A 839 13.53 11.79 37.58
CA LYS A 839 14.01 12.09 36.23
C LYS A 839 14.40 10.83 35.49
N VAL A 840 13.94 10.68 34.26
CA VAL A 840 14.38 9.62 33.34
C VAL A 840 15.48 10.18 32.45
N ILE A 841 16.66 9.55 32.49
CA ILE A 841 17.84 10.01 31.75
C ILE A 841 18.49 8.87 30.95
N PRO A 842 18.88 9.08 29.68
CA PRO A 842 19.62 8.08 28.91
C PRO A 842 21.09 8.02 29.36
N VAL A 843 21.61 6.81 29.57
CA VAL A 843 23.02 6.54 29.97
C VAL A 843 23.63 5.45 29.08
N ASN A 844 24.95 5.46 28.91
CA ASN A 844 25.63 4.37 28.22
C ASN A 844 25.91 3.21 29.18
N ILE A 845 25.60 1.99 28.75
CA ILE A 845 25.96 0.72 29.39
C ILE A 845 27.21 0.19 28.69
N ALA A 846 28.23 -0.24 29.45
CA ALA A 846 29.55 -0.53 28.90
C ALA A 846 29.54 -1.66 27.86
N LYS A 847 28.94 -2.81 28.16
CA LYS A 847 28.96 -3.99 27.30
C LYS A 847 27.66 -4.79 27.40
N ASN A 848 27.20 -5.30 26.24
CA ASN A 848 26.09 -6.22 26.16
C ASN A 848 26.43 -7.35 25.17
N HIS A 849 26.08 -8.57 25.52
CA HIS A 849 26.17 -9.75 24.67
C HIS A 849 24.78 -10.26 24.39
N GLN A 850 24.46 -10.37 23.12
CA GLN A 850 23.13 -10.84 22.67
C GLN A 850 23.30 -12.06 21.76
N ILE A 851 22.54 -13.12 22.03
CA ILE A 851 22.46 -14.32 21.20
C ILE A 851 21.01 -14.45 20.74
N SER A 852 20.80 -14.70 19.46
CA SER A 852 19.49 -14.99 18.88
C SER A 852 19.59 -16.29 18.08
N ILE A 853 18.75 -17.27 18.42
CA ILE A 853 18.66 -18.54 17.68
C ILE A 853 17.20 -18.68 17.23
N GLY A 854 16.98 -19.05 15.96
CA GLY A 854 15.61 -19.15 15.47
C GLY A 854 15.44 -20.07 14.26
N ALA A 855 14.19 -20.38 14.01
CA ALA A 855 13.74 -21.20 12.90
C ALA A 855 12.54 -20.55 12.20
N ASN A 856 12.55 -20.58 10.88
CA ASN A 856 11.44 -20.11 10.06
C ASN A 856 11.08 -21.19 9.06
N LEU A 857 9.82 -21.59 9.06
CA LEU A 857 9.26 -22.58 8.17
C LEU A 857 8.11 -21.97 7.39
N THR A 858 8.11 -22.12 6.07
CA THR A 858 6.94 -21.77 5.25
C THR A 858 6.66 -22.92 4.31
N LYS A 859 5.50 -23.55 4.45
CA LYS A 859 5.10 -24.69 3.63
C LYS A 859 3.66 -24.59 3.18
N ARG A 860 3.41 -25.04 1.96
CA ARG A 860 2.08 -25.15 1.37
C ARG A 860 1.67 -26.62 1.23
N PHE A 861 0.41 -26.92 1.54
CA PHE A 861 -0.23 -28.22 1.39
C PHE A 861 -1.60 -28.02 0.70
N GLY A 862 -1.65 -28.24 -0.60
CA GLY A 862 -2.88 -28.00 -1.35
C GLY A 862 -3.40 -26.55 -1.17
N LYS A 863 -4.56 -26.41 -0.54
CA LYS A 863 -5.20 -25.11 -0.25
C LYS A 863 -4.70 -24.44 1.04
N HIS A 864 -3.88 -25.11 1.83
CA HIS A 864 -3.36 -24.63 3.11
C HIS A 864 -1.94 -24.09 2.96
N GLN A 865 -1.65 -22.98 3.61
CA GLN A 865 -0.30 -22.43 3.75
C GLN A 865 -0.03 -22.11 5.21
N ILE A 866 1.09 -22.58 5.72
CA ILE A 866 1.54 -22.34 7.09
C ILE A 866 2.90 -21.64 7.04
N GLY A 867 2.99 -20.52 7.76
CA GLY A 867 4.25 -19.88 8.14
C GLY A 867 4.45 -20.01 9.64
N PHE A 868 5.58 -20.52 10.04
CA PHE A 868 5.99 -20.63 11.44
C PHE A 868 7.32 -19.92 11.65
N HIS A 869 7.39 -19.04 12.63
CA HIS A 869 8.59 -18.33 13.01
C HIS A 869 8.82 -18.49 14.51
N SER A 870 10.04 -18.83 14.90
CA SER A 870 10.43 -18.88 16.31
C SER A 870 11.81 -18.27 16.50
N ALA A 871 12.02 -17.62 17.62
CA ALA A 871 13.30 -17.09 18.05
C ALA A 871 13.45 -17.20 19.55
N LEU A 872 14.62 -17.62 20.00
CA LEU A 872 15.10 -17.52 21.36
C LEU A 872 16.14 -16.40 21.39
N LEU A 873 15.89 -15.38 22.21
CA LEU A 873 16.82 -14.29 22.48
C LEU A 873 17.43 -14.52 23.86
N ALA A 874 18.73 -14.46 23.98
CA ALA A 874 19.43 -14.46 25.25
C ALA A 874 20.39 -13.27 25.29
N GLN A 875 20.34 -12.46 26.35
CA GLN A 875 21.21 -11.31 26.50
C GLN A 875 21.86 -11.26 27.89
N LYS A 876 23.05 -10.71 27.90
CA LYS A 876 23.83 -10.49 29.12
C LYS A 876 24.42 -9.08 29.09
N ASN A 877 23.97 -8.22 30.02
CA ASN A 877 24.44 -6.86 30.17
C ASN A 877 25.54 -6.80 31.25
N GLN A 878 26.60 -6.10 30.95
CA GLN A 878 27.66 -5.79 31.93
C GLN A 878 27.54 -4.31 32.29
N LEU A 879 27.19 -4.04 33.56
CA LEU A 879 26.98 -2.71 34.10
C LEU A 879 28.18 -2.38 35.02
N ASP A 880 29.28 -1.94 34.42
CA ASP A 880 30.50 -1.68 35.17
C ASP A 880 30.42 -0.47 36.13
N ASN A 881 29.42 0.44 35.89
CA ASN A 881 29.32 1.72 36.61
C ASN A 881 28.08 1.84 37.53
N LEU A 882 27.31 0.77 37.66
CA LEU A 882 26.02 0.83 38.39
C LEU A 882 26.02 -0.25 39.49
N GLN A 883 25.68 0.14 40.70
CA GLN A 883 25.56 -0.72 41.88
C GLN A 883 24.47 -1.80 41.79
N VAL A 884 24.17 -2.29 40.62
CA VAL A 884 23.10 -3.25 40.35
C VAL A 884 23.65 -4.64 40.13
N GLU A 885 22.99 -5.64 40.71
CA GLU A 885 23.41 -7.06 40.64
C GLU A 885 23.65 -7.61 39.24
N LYS A 886 24.61 -8.33 39.11
CA LYS A 886 25.61 -8.81 38.18
C LYS A 886 25.16 -9.89 37.21
N HIS A 887 25.65 -9.79 35.95
CA HIS A 887 26.02 -10.89 35.03
C HIS A 887 25.01 -12.04 34.83
N ARG A 888 23.73 -11.73 34.72
CA ARG A 888 22.67 -12.71 34.48
C ARG A 888 22.31 -12.77 32.98
N PHE A 889 22.17 -13.97 32.45
CA PHE A 889 21.56 -14.15 31.15
C PHE A 889 20.05 -14.06 31.30
N PHE A 890 19.46 -13.19 30.51
CA PHE A 890 18.01 -13.05 30.36
C PHE A 890 17.58 -13.67 29.05
N THR A 891 16.52 -14.46 29.06
CA THR A 891 16.01 -15.15 27.86
C THR A 891 14.60 -14.71 27.55
N SER A 892 14.31 -14.56 26.25
CA SER A 892 12.99 -14.28 25.73
C SER A 892 12.69 -15.19 24.56
N VAL A 893 11.45 -15.64 24.43
CA VAL A 893 10.97 -16.50 23.34
C VAL A 893 9.98 -15.71 22.51
N TYR A 894 10.12 -15.78 21.20
CA TYR A 894 9.14 -15.28 20.26
C TYR A 894 8.63 -16.42 19.37
N VAL A 895 7.31 -16.52 19.20
CA VAL A 895 6.66 -17.50 18.30
C VAL A 895 5.57 -16.79 17.51
N SER A 896 5.58 -16.99 16.19
CA SER A 896 4.52 -16.51 15.30
C SER A 896 4.06 -17.64 14.39
N VAL A 897 2.75 -17.80 14.27
CA VAL A 897 2.10 -18.76 13.37
C VAL A 897 1.17 -17.97 12.46
N ASN A 898 1.41 -18.10 11.16
CA ASN A 898 0.57 -17.53 10.10
C ASN A 898 -0.06 -18.67 9.33
N TYR A 899 -1.37 -18.81 9.42
CA TYR A 899 -2.13 -19.83 8.70
C TYR A 899 -3.04 -19.18 7.69
N ASN A 900 -3.04 -19.70 6.46
CA ASN A 900 -3.86 -19.22 5.37
C ASN A 900 -4.55 -20.39 4.68
N TYR A 901 -5.85 -20.30 4.50
CA TYR A 901 -6.68 -21.33 3.90
C TYR A 901 -7.50 -20.76 2.75
N ARG A 902 -7.25 -21.26 1.53
CA ARG A 902 -8.02 -20.89 0.35
C ARG A 902 -9.28 -21.74 0.30
N LEU A 903 -10.40 -21.20 0.80
CA LEU A 903 -11.70 -21.88 0.77
C LEU A 903 -12.16 -22.11 -0.68
N ARG A 904 -12.11 -21.04 -1.48
CA ARG A 904 -12.39 -20.99 -2.93
C ARG A 904 -11.35 -20.09 -3.59
N ASP A 905 -11.29 -20.04 -4.92
CA ASP A 905 -10.34 -19.17 -5.64
C ASP A 905 -10.54 -17.70 -5.35
N ASN A 906 -11.73 -17.31 -4.93
CA ASN A 906 -12.12 -15.96 -4.58
C ASN A 906 -12.36 -15.73 -3.09
N ILE A 907 -12.18 -16.75 -2.23
CA ILE A 907 -12.39 -16.64 -0.78
C ILE A 907 -11.17 -17.21 -0.04
N ASN A 908 -10.55 -16.36 0.77
CA ASN A 908 -9.37 -16.70 1.54
C ASN A 908 -9.59 -16.38 3.02
N TYR A 909 -9.31 -17.35 3.88
CA TYR A 909 -9.39 -17.24 5.34
C TYR A 909 -7.99 -17.27 5.94
N TYR A 910 -7.72 -16.45 6.94
CA TYR A 910 -6.43 -16.47 7.63
C TYR A 910 -6.56 -16.33 9.14
N VAL A 911 -5.57 -16.89 9.82
CA VAL A 911 -5.34 -16.74 11.27
C VAL A 911 -3.88 -16.40 11.48
N ARG A 912 -3.61 -15.43 12.37
CA ARG A 912 -2.27 -15.08 12.85
C ARG A 912 -2.23 -15.16 14.35
N MET A 913 -1.22 -15.78 14.88
CA MET A 913 -0.95 -15.89 16.29
C MET A 913 0.48 -15.42 16.55
N ASN A 914 0.65 -14.49 17.49
CA ASN A 914 1.95 -14.02 17.91
C ASN A 914 2.07 -14.17 19.42
N TYR A 915 3.16 -14.76 19.86
CA TYR A 915 3.53 -14.83 21.26
C TYR A 915 4.90 -14.21 21.46
N THR A 916 4.99 -13.24 22.34
CA THR A 916 6.22 -12.69 22.84
C THR A 916 6.36 -13.08 24.29
N GLY A 917 7.36 -13.87 24.62
CA GLY A 917 7.65 -14.27 25.98
C GLY A 917 8.15 -13.11 26.83
N LYS A 918 8.32 -13.36 28.11
CA LYS A 918 8.95 -12.41 29.02
C LYS A 918 10.29 -11.95 28.44
N THR A 919 10.48 -10.64 28.29
CA THR A 919 11.76 -10.04 27.95
C THR A 919 12.30 -9.33 29.19
N GLU A 920 13.53 -9.58 29.51
CA GLU A 920 14.17 -8.99 30.68
C GLU A 920 15.61 -8.57 30.33
N ASP A 921 16.02 -7.44 30.84
CA ASP A 921 17.42 -7.04 30.92
C ASP A 921 17.73 -6.59 32.37
N THR A 922 18.83 -5.92 32.59
CA THR A 922 19.27 -5.59 33.96
C THR A 922 18.33 -4.64 34.71
N VAL A 923 17.66 -3.76 33.99
CA VAL A 923 16.77 -2.73 34.56
C VAL A 923 15.33 -2.83 34.05
N PHE A 924 15.13 -3.45 32.91
CA PHE A 924 13.83 -3.51 32.22
C PHE A 924 13.29 -4.94 32.16
N LYS A 925 12.01 -5.10 32.41
CA LYS A 925 11.29 -6.36 32.28
C LYS A 925 9.95 -6.10 31.59
N GLN A 926 9.71 -6.81 30.51
CA GLN A 926 8.45 -6.84 29.80
C GLN A 926 7.74 -8.17 30.05
N TYR A 927 6.49 -8.13 30.39
CA TYR A 927 5.67 -9.33 30.61
C TYR A 927 5.21 -9.94 29.29
N PRO A 928 4.88 -11.23 29.26
CA PRO A 928 4.47 -11.91 28.06
C PRO A 928 3.22 -11.26 27.43
N ALA A 929 3.18 -11.29 26.09
CA ALA A 929 2.02 -10.85 25.32
C ALA A 929 1.66 -11.94 24.30
N PHE A 930 0.36 -12.10 24.03
CA PHE A 930 -0.17 -13.01 23.03
C PHE A 930 -1.24 -12.29 22.22
N SER A 931 -1.17 -12.39 20.91
CA SER A 931 -2.22 -11.84 20.04
C SER A 931 -2.69 -12.86 19.03
N THR A 932 -4.00 -12.85 18.77
CA THR A 932 -4.63 -13.68 17.73
C THR A 932 -5.48 -12.78 16.85
N SER A 933 -5.16 -12.74 15.57
CA SER A 933 -5.93 -12.01 14.56
C SER A 933 -6.48 -12.99 13.53
N THR A 934 -7.71 -12.76 13.09
CA THR A 934 -8.36 -13.59 12.07
C THR A 934 -9.11 -12.72 11.08
N GLY A 935 -9.26 -13.21 9.86
CA GLY A 935 -10.01 -12.48 8.86
C GLY A 935 -10.34 -13.34 7.63
N ILE A 936 -11.31 -12.84 6.87
CA ILE A 936 -11.76 -13.43 5.63
C ILE A 936 -11.71 -12.39 4.52
N THR A 937 -11.21 -12.81 3.36
CA THR A 937 -11.10 -11.99 2.17
C THR A 937 -11.98 -12.52 1.08
N PHE A 938 -12.79 -11.66 0.50
CA PHE A 938 -13.57 -11.92 -0.70
C PHE A 938 -12.95 -11.16 -1.87
N SER A 939 -12.77 -11.82 -3.00
CA SER A 939 -12.30 -11.24 -4.24
C SER A 939 -13.38 -11.31 -5.29
N PHE A 940 -13.67 -10.19 -5.97
CA PHE A 940 -14.70 -10.05 -7.00
C PHE A 940 -14.07 -9.55 -8.29
N PHE A 941 -14.75 -9.74 -9.43
CA PHE A 941 -14.33 -9.20 -10.73
C PHE A 941 -12.87 -9.55 -11.08
N ASP A 942 -12.54 -10.84 -11.09
CA ASP A 942 -11.16 -11.31 -11.32
C ASP A 942 -10.13 -10.64 -10.41
N LYS A 943 -10.46 -10.48 -9.12
CA LYS A 943 -9.63 -9.85 -8.08
C LYS A 943 -9.42 -8.34 -8.28
N ARG A 944 -10.23 -7.66 -9.10
CA ARG A 944 -10.19 -6.19 -9.18
C ARG A 944 -10.73 -5.53 -7.91
N MET A 945 -11.73 -6.12 -7.29
CA MET A 945 -12.29 -5.67 -6.02
C MET A 945 -12.01 -6.72 -4.94
N GLN A 946 -11.54 -6.27 -3.80
CA GLN A 946 -11.27 -7.11 -2.64
C GLN A 946 -11.92 -6.49 -1.41
N LEU A 947 -12.66 -7.31 -0.68
CA LEU A 947 -13.23 -6.97 0.61
C LEU A 947 -12.62 -7.87 1.67
N ASN A 948 -12.02 -7.29 2.69
CA ASN A 948 -11.56 -8.02 3.86
C ASN A 948 -12.31 -7.57 5.12
N ILE A 949 -12.72 -8.54 5.89
CA ILE A 949 -13.31 -8.36 7.21
C ILE A 949 -12.42 -9.10 8.20
N ALA A 950 -11.90 -8.40 9.19
CA ALA A 950 -10.96 -8.98 10.14
C ALA A 950 -11.23 -8.51 11.58
N CYS A 951 -10.83 -9.35 12.52
CA CYS A 951 -10.74 -9.02 13.94
C CYS A 951 -9.28 -9.16 14.37
N ASN A 952 -8.70 -8.08 14.88
CA ASN A 952 -7.36 -8.07 15.46
C ASN A 952 -7.47 -8.26 16.97
N ASP A 953 -6.49 -8.97 17.53
CA ASP A 953 -6.38 -9.31 18.94
C ASP A 953 -7.71 -9.80 19.53
N LEU A 954 -8.22 -10.89 18.95
CA LEU A 954 -9.53 -11.47 19.24
C LEU A 954 -9.79 -11.64 20.75
N PHE A 955 -8.77 -12.02 21.51
CA PHE A 955 -8.83 -12.29 22.95
C PHE A 955 -8.44 -11.10 23.82
N ARG A 956 -7.96 -9.98 23.22
CA ARG A 956 -7.47 -8.78 23.90
C ARG A 956 -6.30 -9.05 24.85
N THR A 957 -5.36 -9.85 24.39
CA THR A 957 -4.19 -10.34 25.13
C THR A 957 -2.85 -9.79 24.59
N GLU A 958 -2.88 -8.89 23.58
CA GLU A 958 -1.69 -8.26 23.01
C GLU A 958 -1.02 -7.26 23.97
N ASN A 959 -1.76 -6.77 24.96
CA ASN A 959 -1.26 -5.82 25.93
C ASN A 959 -0.19 -6.45 26.82
N SER A 960 0.98 -5.84 26.81
CA SER A 960 2.13 -6.29 27.60
C SER A 960 2.46 -5.23 28.64
N ASP A 961 2.43 -5.64 29.90
CA ASP A 961 2.90 -4.84 31.02
C ASP A 961 4.42 -4.78 31.01
N TRP A 962 4.99 -3.74 31.57
CA TRP A 962 6.43 -3.62 31.72
C TRP A 962 6.83 -3.01 33.07
N GLU A 963 8.03 -3.34 33.53
CA GLU A 963 8.59 -2.91 34.79
C GLU A 963 10.02 -2.43 34.58
N VAL A 964 10.39 -1.30 35.19
CA VAL A 964 11.76 -0.80 35.24
C VAL A 964 12.19 -0.75 36.69
N LYS A 965 13.27 -1.46 36.99
CA LYS A 965 13.93 -1.44 38.31
C LYS A 965 15.33 -0.88 38.18
N TYR A 966 15.59 0.23 38.85
CA TYR A 966 16.89 0.86 38.84
C TYR A 966 17.16 1.55 40.17
N LEU A 967 18.25 1.16 40.82
CA LEU A 967 18.57 1.58 42.18
C LEU A 967 17.36 1.35 43.13
N ASN A 968 16.92 2.39 43.79
CA ASN A 968 15.81 2.36 44.75
C ASN A 968 14.44 2.63 44.11
N ILE A 969 14.36 2.73 42.74
CA ILE A 969 13.15 3.03 42.05
C ILE A 969 12.62 1.79 41.32
N ASN A 970 11.36 1.45 41.58
CA ASN A 970 10.62 0.45 40.84
C ASN A 970 9.43 1.14 40.17
N ASN A 971 9.33 1.01 38.84
CA ASN A 971 8.22 1.55 38.04
C ASN A 971 7.56 0.42 37.27
N LEU A 972 6.29 0.12 37.56
CA LEU A 972 5.47 -0.88 36.90
C LEU A 972 4.38 -0.16 36.09
N GLN A 973 4.34 -0.38 34.78
CA GLN A 973 3.26 0.09 33.93
C GLN A 973 2.40 -1.07 33.45
N ARG A 974 1.12 -1.01 33.73
CA ARG A 974 0.10 -1.92 33.23
C ARG A 974 -0.60 -1.28 32.03
N ASN A 975 -0.62 -1.99 30.93
CA ASN A 975 -1.14 -1.50 29.67
C ASN A 975 -2.52 -2.09 29.38
N ASN A 976 -3.44 -1.22 28.96
CA ASN A 976 -4.77 -1.59 28.48
C ASN A 976 -5.05 -0.78 27.19
N ALA A 977 -4.22 -1.04 26.18
CA ALA A 977 -4.32 -0.39 24.87
C ALA A 977 -5.56 -0.86 24.09
N ASP A 978 -5.94 -0.11 23.07
CA ASP A 978 -7.04 -0.43 22.16
C ASP A 978 -6.58 -1.42 21.09
N SER A 979 -6.14 -2.63 21.50
CA SER A 979 -5.55 -3.66 20.65
C SER A 979 -6.61 -4.46 19.90
N ARG A 980 -7.80 -4.70 20.50
CA ARG A 980 -8.89 -5.42 19.88
C ARG A 980 -9.78 -4.50 19.06
N TYR A 981 -9.79 -4.68 17.73
CA TYR A 981 -10.66 -3.95 16.84
C TYR A 981 -11.14 -4.81 15.66
N PHE A 982 -12.30 -4.50 15.14
CA PHE A 982 -12.78 -4.99 13.87
C PHE A 982 -12.31 -4.06 12.76
N SER A 983 -11.95 -4.62 11.61
CA SER A 983 -11.57 -3.84 10.44
C SER A 983 -12.30 -4.31 9.20
N ILE A 984 -12.74 -3.34 8.40
CA ILE A 984 -13.26 -3.56 7.06
C ILE A 984 -12.31 -2.84 6.11
N TYR A 985 -11.76 -3.57 5.17
CA TYR A 985 -10.88 -3.03 4.13
C TYR A 985 -11.45 -3.35 2.76
N LEU A 986 -11.75 -2.30 2.00
CA LEU A 986 -12.22 -2.37 0.64
C LEU A 986 -11.15 -1.80 -0.28
N LYS A 987 -10.85 -2.53 -1.36
CA LYS A 987 -9.89 -2.15 -2.38
C LYS A 987 -10.45 -2.40 -3.76
N TYR A 988 -10.24 -1.44 -4.66
CA TYR A 988 -10.66 -1.52 -6.04
C TYR A 988 -9.56 -1.07 -7.00
N ASN A 989 -9.25 -1.89 -7.99
CA ASN A 989 -8.33 -1.60 -9.09
C ASN A 989 -9.13 -1.36 -10.37
N VAL A 990 -9.05 -0.14 -10.91
CA VAL A 990 -9.82 0.28 -12.10
C VAL A 990 -9.39 -0.51 -13.33
N ASN A 991 -8.09 -0.67 -13.56
CA ASN A 991 -7.55 -1.35 -14.73
C ASN A 991 -6.70 -2.58 -14.36
N LYS A 992 -6.86 -3.68 -15.08
CA LYS A 992 -5.93 -4.80 -15.05
C LYS A 992 -4.68 -4.37 -15.86
N THR A 993 -3.56 -4.11 -15.19
CA THR A 993 -2.29 -3.90 -15.90
C THR A 993 -1.93 -5.16 -16.67
N SER A 994 -1.82 -5.06 -17.99
CA SER A 994 -1.33 -6.16 -18.82
C SER A 994 0.17 -6.38 -18.55
N ARG A 995 0.58 -7.64 -18.56
CA ARG A 995 2.01 -8.00 -18.48
C ARG A 995 2.70 -7.52 -19.76
N LYS A 996 3.72 -6.66 -19.66
CA LYS A 996 4.72 -6.62 -20.74
C LYS A 996 5.43 -7.97 -20.69
N ASN A 997 5.16 -8.83 -21.65
CA ASN A 997 6.00 -10.00 -21.89
C ASN A 997 7.36 -9.49 -22.33
N LYS A 998 8.23 -9.11 -21.40
CA LYS A 998 9.64 -8.94 -21.71
C LYS A 998 10.25 -10.32 -21.89
N VAL A 999 10.72 -10.53 -23.09
CA VAL A 999 11.56 -11.62 -23.54
C VAL A 999 12.50 -12.12 -22.45
N LYS A 1000 12.65 -13.41 -22.37
CA LYS A 1000 13.44 -14.30 -21.49
C LYS A 1000 14.91 -13.92 -21.20
N SER A 1001 15.38 -12.70 -21.48
CA SER A 1001 16.79 -12.35 -21.36
C SER A 1001 17.26 -12.08 -19.92
N LEU A 1002 16.36 -11.63 -19.01
CA LEU A 1002 16.77 -11.35 -17.62
C LEU A 1002 16.77 -12.58 -16.72
N ASP A 1003 15.89 -13.56 -16.99
CA ASP A 1003 15.91 -14.83 -16.23
C ASP A 1003 17.21 -15.64 -16.50
N ASN A 1004 17.82 -15.49 -17.66
CA ASN A 1004 19.12 -16.08 -17.97
C ASN A 1004 20.30 -15.39 -17.26
N ILE A 1005 20.19 -14.09 -16.96
CA ILE A 1005 21.22 -13.35 -16.22
C ILE A 1005 21.09 -13.64 -14.72
N LEU A 1006 19.88 -13.70 -14.18
CA LEU A 1006 19.64 -14.08 -12.78
C LEU A 1006 19.94 -15.56 -12.50
N ASN A 1007 19.90 -16.43 -13.51
CA ASN A 1007 20.33 -17.83 -13.37
C ASN A 1007 21.85 -18.01 -13.51
N ARG A 1008 22.59 -16.97 -13.93
CA ARG A 1008 24.07 -16.94 -13.96
C ARG A 1008 24.69 -16.16 -12.79
N LEU A 1009 23.89 -15.38 -12.09
CA LEU A 1009 24.24 -14.69 -10.84
C LEU A 1009 23.73 -15.50 -9.64
#